data_59ae9e35b6babe0fb1f3ebb85515f1f6
#
_entry.id   59ae9e35b6babe0fb1f3ebb85515f1f6
#
_cell.length_a   1.000
_cell.length_b   1.000
_cell.length_c   1.000
_cell.angle_alpha   90.00
_cell.angle_beta   90.00
_cell.angle_gamma   90.00
#
_symmetry.space_group_name_H-M   'P 1'
#
loop_
_entity.id
_entity.type
_entity.pdbx_description
1 polymer ?
#
loop_
_entity_poly.entity_id
_entity_poly.type
_entity_poly.pdbx_seq_one_letter_code
_entity_poly.pdbx_strand_id
1 'polypeptide(L)'
;MKKIAYIIFAFFALILLALVAVPYLFKDKIFDKLDQELAKSVNATVYYDRDKVSLSVFSNFPSLSAGLGDFGVKGNPPFQNDTLVHVGELQVDLNILSVIFSDKPSLEGIRLKDGQIYVKVLEDGQANYDIAYESEVEEPVDTTSSDFQLGIESIEIENLDFIYDDRSLDFLMVMSAMDFVGSGDLTLDVYDLIIKGEGNIVNVAYEGIEYLTSKSLAIDSEINVDLKNMKFGVNGASLKLNDFGFGIDGYLAMPGDDIEMDAKFYGEDNNFRSALSLVPGVYSASFDDLKTSGEMDFSGALKGVYNENTFPSFQFGLAIKEGMFQYPDLPRPVQHVNLELKVVNESGNLDYTSIDLSTFSLEFGSQPVSGRFVVKDLVSYEMDGQLKGKLDLLELTSIFPIEDMELKGQLSIDATANGRYDSVAQIIPVINAKVELANGHVKSAAYPAPIDNINVRAVADNKTGKMNDFAINVPNFGFDLEGEKITGAFKVNDLKAMNYDFSVHGAVDLGKIAAIMPMEDIMLEGKIKADIDAKGSYEAIEANRFGQLDSKGDLQVNDFYYADKDYPQGVRINEASANFSPKTINLTKMDARLGKSPVQANGTLTNYMAFLLSEEDTNLIGNLSVYSSNFDVNEWITEAESVTEDTTSLQVIALPENIDFTMSVKADKILYDNLTLNNAEGKVWVKDAVLKLEGFKTNMLGGSLVFDGSYNAKDITKPAFDMTLDISKLGVQDAFKSFVTVQTFAPIAQHVTGVFSTKFSFSGLLGQDMMPVLSSLDGSGLIRLAETALKDSPLVKGITSLTKLEDTSTISLKPMNITARIEDGMLNIPPFELKLWDYPAKIQGSTGFDGRINYLVNIDVPASKFGTKINGLVSGLVGSDLSNTNVPLAFNIGGSYARPNVAMASSESLEAYISNALKSKVSGQKEDVKEKITADFKAKEDSLKQAFKEKSEVAKDSVVQEASKLVDQTKEKAVEEVKNLLKGFTNRKKSTETESPKPE
;
A
#
# COMPACT_ATOMS: atom_id res chain seq x y z
N MET A 1 32.61 98.34 -8.49
CA MET A 1 31.71 97.19 -8.65
C MET A 1 32.40 96.01 -9.29
N LYS A 2 33.08 96.05 -10.47
CA LYS A 2 33.73 94.88 -11.09
C LYS A 2 34.75 94.19 -10.20
N LYS A 3 35.61 94.93 -9.41
CA LYS A 3 36.57 94.28 -8.51
C LYS A 3 35.93 93.58 -7.31
N ILE A 4 34.84 94.10 -6.77
CA ILE A 4 34.06 93.39 -5.69
C ILE A 4 33.40 92.09 -6.24
N ALA A 5 32.88 92.18 -7.43
CA ALA A 5 32.30 90.94 -8.09
C ALA A 5 33.37 89.88 -8.34
N TYR A 6 34.62 90.29 -8.72
CA TYR A 6 35.73 89.30 -8.83
C TYR A 6 36.15 88.69 -7.51
N ILE A 7 36.16 89.49 -6.42
CA ILE A 7 36.48 89.00 -5.11
C ILE A 7 35.43 88.07 -4.61
N ILE A 8 34.17 88.43 -4.78
CA ILE A 8 33.04 87.56 -4.44
C ILE A 8 33.07 86.26 -5.27
N PHE A 9 33.36 86.36 -6.56
CA PHE A 9 33.48 85.17 -7.43
C PHE A 9 34.70 84.32 -7.05
N ALA A 10 35.84 84.90 -6.73
CA ALA A 10 37.04 84.20 -6.26
C ALA A 10 36.82 83.57 -4.90
N PHE A 11 36.05 84.20 -4.03
CA PHE A 11 35.67 83.64 -2.71
C PHE A 11 34.71 82.48 -2.92
N PHE A 12 33.72 82.60 -3.74
CA PHE A 12 32.80 81.46 -4.10
C PHE A 12 33.59 80.39 -4.80
N ALA A 13 34.46 80.66 -5.71
CA ALA A 13 35.28 79.64 -6.40
C ALA A 13 36.19 78.93 -5.44
N LEU A 14 36.75 79.66 -4.40
CA LEU A 14 37.58 79.07 -3.36
C LEU A 14 36.81 78.23 -2.39
N ILE A 15 35.57 78.62 -2.06
CA ILE A 15 34.62 77.75 -1.28
C ILE A 15 34.29 76.51 -2.04
N LEU A 16 33.98 76.63 -3.35
CA LEU A 16 33.62 75.52 -4.18
C LEU A 16 34.82 74.55 -4.35
N LEU A 17 36.02 75.09 -4.47
CA LEU A 17 37.26 74.31 -4.52
C LEU A 17 37.58 73.62 -3.18
N ALA A 18 37.32 74.30 -2.06
CA ALA A 18 37.43 73.72 -0.72
C ALA A 18 36.40 72.62 -0.51
N LEU A 19 35.14 72.81 -0.90
CA LEU A 19 34.08 71.82 -0.85
C LEU A 19 34.38 70.53 -1.66
N VAL A 20 35.12 70.65 -2.76
CA VAL A 20 35.57 69.49 -3.55
C VAL A 20 36.87 68.90 -2.95
N ALA A 21 37.76 69.67 -2.47
CA ALA A 21 39.07 69.21 -1.97
C ALA A 21 39.03 68.57 -0.57
N VAL A 22 38.14 69.04 0.31
CA VAL A 22 38.05 68.54 1.69
C VAL A 22 37.66 67.08 1.78
N PRO A 23 36.66 66.60 1.10
CA PRO A 23 36.28 65.16 1.12
C PRO A 23 37.44 64.27 0.63
N TYR A 24 38.20 64.72 -0.41
CA TYR A 24 39.34 63.98 -0.95
C TYR A 24 40.56 63.95 0.00
N LEU A 25 40.80 65.03 0.70
CA LEU A 25 41.97 65.19 1.58
C LEU A 25 41.78 64.45 2.91
N PHE A 26 40.58 64.23 3.34
CA PHE A 26 40.24 63.57 4.61
C PHE A 26 39.55 62.22 4.47
N LYS A 27 39.56 61.63 3.25
CA LYS A 27 38.94 60.41 2.89
C LYS A 27 39.18 59.29 3.94
N ASP A 28 40.42 58.98 4.23
CA ASP A 28 40.80 57.89 5.16
C ASP A 28 40.28 58.13 6.58
N LYS A 29 40.34 59.40 7.09
CA LYS A 29 39.83 59.76 8.42
C LYS A 29 38.31 59.63 8.51
N ILE A 30 37.60 59.94 7.42
CA ILE A 30 36.16 59.80 7.34
C ILE A 30 35.77 58.26 7.41
N PHE A 31 36.51 57.41 6.70
CA PHE A 31 36.28 55.96 6.72
C PHE A 31 36.62 55.32 8.05
N ASP A 32 37.77 55.68 8.67
CA ASP A 32 38.13 55.14 9.98
C ASP A 32 37.07 55.52 11.04
N LYS A 33 36.50 56.73 10.93
CA LYS A 33 35.40 57.12 11.81
C LYS A 33 34.09 56.39 11.47
N LEU A 34 33.76 56.20 10.17
CA LEU A 34 32.61 55.45 9.74
C LEU A 34 32.67 54.01 10.26
N ASP A 35 33.80 53.31 10.06
CA ASP A 35 33.99 51.93 10.56
C ASP A 35 33.85 51.87 12.10
N GLN A 36 34.36 52.85 12.81
CA GLN A 36 34.21 52.91 14.26
C GLN A 36 32.77 53.12 14.72
N GLU A 37 32.02 53.98 14.05
CA GLU A 37 30.61 54.22 14.36
C GLU A 37 29.72 53.04 13.94
N LEU A 38 29.95 52.43 12.78
CA LEU A 38 29.26 51.23 12.37
C LEU A 38 29.47 50.08 13.37
N ALA A 39 30.72 49.88 13.82
CA ALA A 39 31.05 48.84 14.81
C ALA A 39 30.43 49.07 16.19
N LYS A 40 30.09 50.31 16.56
CA LYS A 40 29.41 50.64 17.82
C LYS A 40 27.90 50.58 17.72
N SER A 41 27.35 50.88 16.52
CA SER A 41 25.90 51.02 16.32
C SER A 41 25.20 49.72 15.94
N VAL A 42 25.96 48.78 15.33
CA VAL A 42 25.35 47.59 14.75
C VAL A 42 26.04 46.32 15.24
N ASN A 43 25.31 45.48 15.89
CA ASN A 43 25.76 44.12 16.31
C ASN A 43 25.70 43.14 15.13
N ALA A 44 26.47 43.45 14.06
CA ALA A 44 26.59 42.65 12.85
C ALA A 44 27.91 42.91 12.14
N THR A 45 28.28 42.05 11.21
CA THR A 45 29.45 42.29 10.37
C THR A 45 29.06 43.15 9.18
N VAL A 46 29.44 44.40 9.21
CA VAL A 46 29.27 45.34 8.09
C VAL A 46 30.56 45.34 7.24
N TYR A 47 30.42 45.22 5.92
CA TYR A 47 31.55 45.27 4.98
C TYR A 47 31.20 46.11 3.76
N TYR A 48 32.22 46.71 3.16
CA TYR A 48 32.12 47.42 1.89
C TYR A 48 33.49 47.49 1.22
N ASP A 49 33.51 47.75 -0.10
CA ASP A 49 34.75 47.90 -0.87
C ASP A 49 35.27 49.32 -0.75
N ARG A 50 36.37 49.54 0.03
CA ARG A 50 36.99 50.85 0.21
C ARG A 50 37.51 51.49 -1.08
N ASP A 51 37.82 50.64 -2.11
CA ASP A 51 38.28 51.16 -3.42
C ASP A 51 37.15 51.69 -4.28
N LYS A 52 35.92 51.25 -3.99
CA LYS A 52 34.69 51.70 -4.67
C LYS A 52 33.94 52.80 -3.92
N VAL A 53 34.52 53.36 -2.91
CA VAL A 53 33.87 54.47 -2.20
C VAL A 53 33.97 55.74 -2.99
N SER A 54 32.83 56.39 -3.16
CA SER A 54 32.69 57.70 -3.85
C SER A 54 32.25 58.79 -2.89
N LEU A 55 32.76 60.02 -3.10
CA LEU A 55 32.29 61.20 -2.40
C LEU A 55 31.96 62.21 -3.46
N SER A 56 30.78 62.78 -3.45
CA SER A 56 30.30 63.77 -4.42
C SER A 56 29.52 64.88 -3.72
N VAL A 57 29.84 66.11 -4.06
CA VAL A 57 29.11 67.30 -3.64
C VAL A 57 28.19 67.82 -4.73
N PHE A 58 28.28 67.21 -5.96
CA PHE A 58 27.56 67.70 -7.12
C PHE A 58 26.38 66.78 -7.53
N SER A 59 26.39 65.51 -7.09
CA SER A 59 25.32 64.55 -7.42
C SER A 59 23.96 64.94 -6.82
N ASN A 60 23.93 65.55 -5.64
CA ASN A 60 22.71 65.92 -4.94
C ASN A 60 22.86 67.26 -4.21
N PHE A 61 23.48 68.31 -4.88
CA PHE A 61 23.70 69.62 -4.26
C PHE A 61 22.37 70.20 -3.72
N PRO A 62 22.33 70.70 -2.47
CA PRO A 62 23.47 71.05 -1.56
C PRO A 62 23.95 69.93 -0.62
N SER A 63 23.58 68.68 -0.84
CA SER A 63 23.97 67.53 0.02
C SER A 63 25.35 66.96 -0.39
N LEU A 64 26.07 66.41 0.58
CA LEU A 64 27.26 65.61 0.35
C LEU A 64 26.87 64.16 0.21
N SER A 65 26.99 63.60 -0.99
CA SER A 65 26.71 62.19 -1.25
C SER A 65 27.95 61.32 -1.01
N ALA A 66 27.82 60.32 -0.15
CA ALA A 66 28.83 59.28 0.08
C ALA A 66 28.30 57.93 -0.43
N GLY A 67 28.97 57.36 -1.43
CA GLY A 67 28.63 56.03 -2.00
C GLY A 67 29.57 54.97 -1.46
N LEU A 68 29.07 53.88 -0.96
CA LEU A 68 29.80 52.70 -0.50
C LEU A 68 29.53 51.57 -1.48
N GLY A 69 30.52 51.15 -2.26
CA GLY A 69 30.34 50.05 -3.23
C GLY A 69 30.48 48.68 -2.58
N ASP A 70 29.77 47.72 -3.08
CA ASP A 70 29.71 46.34 -2.56
C ASP A 70 29.41 46.30 -1.05
N PHE A 71 28.42 47.10 -0.63
CA PHE A 71 28.02 47.20 0.76
C PHE A 71 27.20 46.00 1.22
N GLY A 72 27.51 45.48 2.41
CA GLY A 72 26.70 44.42 2.98
C GLY A 72 26.73 44.35 4.49
N VAL A 73 25.65 43.79 5.03
CA VAL A 73 25.44 43.53 6.45
C VAL A 73 25.19 42.07 6.64
N LYS A 74 26.01 41.41 7.47
CA LYS A 74 25.96 40.00 7.75
C LYS A 74 25.68 39.76 9.23
N GLY A 75 24.66 38.96 9.51
CA GLY A 75 24.27 38.69 10.89
C GLY A 75 25.31 37.91 11.70
N ASN A 76 25.20 38.00 13.01
CA ASN A 76 25.93 37.16 13.94
C ASN A 76 25.29 35.78 14.07
N PRO A 77 25.93 34.77 14.71
CA PRO A 77 25.28 33.48 14.96
C PRO A 77 23.90 33.67 15.60
N PRO A 78 22.85 32.93 15.08
CA PRO A 78 22.92 31.83 14.14
C PRO A 78 22.95 32.21 12.65
N PHE A 79 22.92 33.50 12.29
CA PHE A 79 22.78 34.02 10.92
C PHE A 79 24.12 34.32 10.21
N GLN A 80 25.23 33.76 10.66
CA GLN A 80 26.57 34.06 10.09
C GLN A 80 26.71 33.64 8.60
N ASN A 81 25.83 32.81 8.09
CA ASN A 81 25.80 32.39 6.67
C ASN A 81 24.77 33.16 5.85
N ASP A 82 23.93 33.95 6.51
CA ASP A 82 22.87 34.72 5.86
C ASP A 82 23.29 36.19 5.80
N THR A 83 23.21 36.80 4.62
CA THR A 83 23.49 38.22 4.44
C THR A 83 22.16 38.97 4.46
N LEU A 84 21.95 39.82 5.46
CA LEU A 84 20.73 40.60 5.60
C LEU A 84 20.58 41.61 4.47
N VAL A 85 21.65 42.35 4.17
CA VAL A 85 21.69 43.34 3.08
C VAL A 85 22.96 43.11 2.29
N HIS A 86 22.84 43.06 0.97
CA HIS A 86 23.98 43.14 0.05
C HIS A 86 23.58 43.97 -1.16
N VAL A 87 24.25 45.11 -1.38
CA VAL A 87 23.95 46.02 -2.48
C VAL A 87 25.24 46.41 -3.20
N GLY A 88 25.13 46.58 -4.52
CA GLY A 88 26.23 47.06 -5.35
C GLY A 88 26.69 48.46 -4.95
N GLU A 89 25.73 49.30 -4.54
CA GLU A 89 26.02 50.65 -4.03
C GLU A 89 25.01 51.05 -2.93
N LEU A 90 25.53 51.47 -1.78
CA LEU A 90 24.79 52.22 -0.76
C LEU A 90 25.23 53.69 -0.85
N GLN A 91 24.34 54.60 -1.25
CA GLN A 91 24.59 56.01 -1.22
C GLN A 91 23.89 56.65 0.00
N VAL A 92 24.62 57.52 0.67
CA VAL A 92 24.11 58.28 1.82
C VAL A 92 24.31 59.76 1.54
N ASP A 93 23.23 60.50 1.59
CA ASP A 93 23.25 61.96 1.37
C ASP A 93 23.21 62.69 2.70
N LEU A 94 24.23 63.51 2.95
CA LEU A 94 24.42 64.25 4.18
C LEU A 94 24.28 65.75 3.94
N ASN A 95 23.60 66.45 4.83
CA ASN A 95 23.56 67.91 4.77
C ASN A 95 24.96 68.55 4.91
N ILE A 96 25.40 69.20 3.87
CA ILE A 96 26.78 69.72 3.81
C ILE A 96 27.07 70.79 4.89
N LEU A 97 26.06 71.59 5.25
CA LEU A 97 26.24 72.59 6.31
C LEU A 97 26.33 71.93 7.69
N SER A 98 25.55 70.86 7.91
CA SER A 98 25.64 70.08 9.13
C SER A 98 26.99 69.38 9.29
N VAL A 99 27.52 68.81 8.19
CA VAL A 99 28.85 68.19 8.16
C VAL A 99 29.96 69.16 8.49
N ILE A 100 29.82 70.45 8.08
CA ILE A 100 30.86 71.46 8.28
C ILE A 100 30.71 72.21 9.61
N PHE A 101 29.50 72.53 10.06
CA PHE A 101 29.25 73.48 11.15
C PHE A 101 28.55 72.82 12.37
N SER A 102 28.14 71.53 12.30
CA SER A 102 27.50 70.85 13.41
C SER A 102 28.34 69.68 13.91
N ASP A 103 28.30 69.44 15.21
CA ASP A 103 28.91 68.25 15.83
C ASP A 103 28.12 66.99 15.49
N LYS A 104 26.86 67.13 14.96
CA LYS A 104 26.01 66.05 14.52
C LYS A 104 25.61 66.23 13.04
N PRO A 105 26.23 65.51 12.13
CA PRO A 105 25.81 65.50 10.72
C PRO A 105 24.34 65.08 10.54
N SER A 106 23.58 65.76 9.67
CA SER A 106 22.21 65.40 9.32
C SER A 106 22.20 64.48 8.08
N LEU A 107 21.58 63.36 8.19
CA LEU A 107 21.36 62.41 7.11
C LEU A 107 20.08 62.76 6.34
N GLU A 108 20.15 63.18 5.07
CA GLU A 108 19.04 63.67 4.25
C GLU A 108 18.44 62.60 3.34
N GLY A 109 19.25 61.62 2.90
CA GLY A 109 18.76 60.57 2.02
C GLY A 109 19.61 59.31 2.04
N ILE A 110 18.97 58.22 1.69
CA ILE A 110 19.61 56.93 1.52
C ILE A 110 19.18 56.34 0.16
N ARG A 111 20.14 55.85 -0.62
CA ARG A 111 19.86 55.11 -1.85
C ARG A 111 20.56 53.76 -1.81
N LEU A 112 19.78 52.69 -2.09
CA LEU A 112 20.24 51.32 -2.22
C LEU A 112 20.10 50.91 -3.69
N LYS A 113 21.18 50.41 -4.28
CA LYS A 113 21.21 50.08 -5.70
C LYS A 113 21.82 48.71 -5.96
N ASP A 114 21.19 47.95 -6.89
CA ASP A 114 21.69 46.69 -7.44
C ASP A 114 22.01 45.65 -6.34
N GLY A 115 21.02 45.05 -5.70
CA GLY A 115 21.30 44.13 -4.64
C GLY A 115 20.10 43.36 -4.08
N GLN A 116 20.27 42.87 -2.88
CA GLN A 116 19.27 42.05 -2.20
C GLN A 116 19.19 42.40 -0.71
N ILE A 117 17.99 42.41 -0.20
CA ILE A 117 17.66 42.35 1.22
C ILE A 117 17.03 41.03 1.53
N TYR A 118 17.62 40.26 2.45
CA TYR A 118 17.14 38.96 2.87
C TYR A 118 16.82 38.96 4.38
N VAL A 119 15.55 39.11 4.68
CA VAL A 119 15.01 39.01 6.04
C VAL A 119 14.67 37.56 6.33
N LYS A 120 15.17 37.03 7.43
CA LYS A 120 14.95 35.67 7.85
C LYS A 120 14.61 35.60 9.33
N VAL A 121 13.50 34.90 9.62
CA VAL A 121 13.07 34.56 10.98
C VAL A 121 13.07 33.02 11.10
N LEU A 122 13.70 32.52 12.18
CA LEU A 122 13.78 31.11 12.48
C LEU A 122 12.50 30.60 13.16
N GLU A 123 12.34 29.28 13.27
CA GLU A 123 11.20 28.66 13.95
C GLU A 123 11.04 29.09 15.42
N ASP A 124 12.13 29.47 16.08
CA ASP A 124 12.13 29.95 17.45
C ASP A 124 11.93 31.48 17.58
N GLY A 125 11.61 32.15 16.46
CA GLY A 125 11.35 33.59 16.41
C GLY A 125 12.61 34.49 16.37
N GLN A 126 13.82 33.93 16.36
CA GLN A 126 15.03 34.75 16.19
C GLN A 126 15.09 35.29 14.76
N ALA A 127 15.41 36.57 14.63
CA ALA A 127 15.44 37.26 13.34
C ALA A 127 16.84 37.76 12.97
N ASN A 128 17.21 37.68 11.68
CA ASN A 128 18.51 38.18 11.22
C ASN A 128 18.61 39.72 11.18
N TYR A 129 17.50 40.42 11.32
CA TYR A 129 17.46 41.89 11.44
C TYR A 129 17.62 42.40 12.87
N ASP A 130 17.68 41.48 13.84
CA ASP A 130 17.95 41.82 15.25
C ASP A 130 19.43 42.09 15.47
N ILE A 131 19.86 43.21 14.89
CA ILE A 131 21.27 43.66 14.85
C ILE A 131 21.55 44.84 15.78
N ALA A 132 20.64 45.19 16.68
CA ALA A 132 20.90 46.16 17.72
C ALA A 132 21.66 45.50 18.90
N TYR A 133 22.51 46.29 19.58
CA TYR A 133 23.10 45.84 20.85
C TYR A 133 22.01 45.83 21.92
N GLU A 134 21.85 44.74 22.67
CA GLU A 134 21.01 44.70 23.87
C GLU A 134 21.56 45.72 24.90
N SER A 135 20.76 46.71 25.27
CA SER A 135 21.12 47.62 26.38
C SER A 135 20.77 46.95 27.70
N GLU A 136 21.80 46.63 28.51
CA GLU A 136 21.65 46.03 29.86
C GLU A 136 21.01 46.94 30.92
N VAL A 137 20.53 48.15 30.60
CA VAL A 137 19.96 49.09 31.57
C VAL A 137 18.70 49.74 31.03
N GLU A 138 17.56 49.53 31.71
CA GLU A 138 16.34 50.31 31.62
C GLU A 138 16.58 51.72 32.19
N GLU A 139 17.37 52.57 31.53
CA GLU A 139 17.31 54.00 31.76
C GLU A 139 16.35 54.65 30.77
N PRO A 140 15.57 55.66 31.19
CA PRO A 140 14.69 56.34 30.25
C PRO A 140 15.52 56.87 29.11
N VAL A 141 15.23 56.43 27.87
CA VAL A 141 15.91 56.83 26.65
C VAL A 141 15.79 58.34 26.52
N ASP A 142 16.88 59.02 26.83
CA ASP A 142 17.03 60.41 26.47
C ASP A 142 17.28 60.47 24.96
N THR A 143 16.21 60.71 24.18
CA THR A 143 16.25 60.76 22.71
C THR A 143 17.13 61.83 22.12
N THR A 144 17.92 62.49 22.97
CA THR A 144 18.85 63.57 22.58
C THR A 144 20.29 63.11 22.36
N SER A 145 20.66 61.86 22.51
CA SER A 145 22.05 61.39 22.52
C SER A 145 22.50 60.60 21.28
N SER A 146 21.76 60.50 20.17
CA SER A 146 22.34 60.03 18.92
C SER A 146 23.35 61.03 18.35
N ASP A 147 24.54 60.52 17.98
CA ASP A 147 25.59 61.35 17.39
C ASP A 147 25.25 61.85 15.97
N PHE A 148 24.18 61.36 15.40
CA PHE A 148 23.60 61.80 14.14
C PHE A 148 22.19 62.36 14.34
N GLN A 149 21.88 63.43 13.66
CA GLN A 149 20.53 63.95 13.52
C GLN A 149 19.93 63.28 12.29
N LEU A 150 19.04 62.35 12.46
CA LEU A 150 18.33 61.67 11.36
C LEU A 150 17.39 62.66 10.70
N GLY A 151 17.82 63.29 9.62
CA GLY A 151 17.03 64.19 8.79
C GLY A 151 16.66 63.58 7.46
N ILE A 152 16.37 62.27 7.47
CA ILE A 152 16.10 61.52 6.23
C ILE A 152 14.83 62.06 5.57
N GLU A 153 14.99 62.69 4.41
CA GLU A 153 13.93 63.23 3.59
C GLU A 153 13.55 62.28 2.45
N SER A 154 14.49 61.37 2.07
CA SER A 154 14.21 60.37 1.02
C SER A 154 14.98 59.07 1.24
N ILE A 155 14.31 58.01 0.88
CA ILE A 155 14.87 56.66 0.71
C ILE A 155 14.58 56.22 -0.72
N GLU A 156 15.62 55.83 -1.46
CA GLU A 156 15.49 55.38 -2.85
C GLU A 156 16.06 53.95 -2.99
N ILE A 157 15.32 53.11 -3.61
CA ILE A 157 15.65 51.71 -3.89
C ILE A 157 15.64 51.56 -5.41
N GLU A 158 16.73 51.08 -5.99
CA GLU A 158 16.87 50.89 -7.43
C GLU A 158 17.39 49.49 -7.70
N ASN A 159 16.60 48.71 -8.46
CA ASN A 159 16.90 47.33 -8.86
C ASN A 159 17.28 46.44 -7.68
N LEU A 160 16.38 46.34 -6.69
CA LEU A 160 16.61 45.55 -5.47
C LEU A 160 15.71 44.36 -5.40
N ASP A 161 16.25 43.21 -4.97
CA ASP A 161 15.50 42.03 -4.60
C ASP A 161 15.21 42.03 -3.10
N PHE A 162 14.05 41.61 -2.71
CA PHE A 162 13.64 41.50 -1.32
C PHE A 162 13.07 40.08 -1.03
N ILE A 163 13.63 39.44 -0.02
CA ILE A 163 13.18 38.14 0.47
C ILE A 163 12.83 38.25 1.95
N TYR A 164 11.63 37.84 2.31
CA TYR A 164 11.17 37.69 3.69
C TYR A 164 10.79 36.21 3.90
N ASP A 165 11.62 35.47 4.65
CA ASP A 165 11.50 34.05 4.97
C ASP A 165 11.24 33.91 6.47
N ASP A 166 9.97 33.88 6.85
CA ASP A 166 9.55 33.69 8.24
C ASP A 166 9.09 32.26 8.48
N ARG A 167 9.98 31.49 9.07
CA ARG A 167 9.72 30.07 9.34
C ARG A 167 8.84 29.84 10.57
N SER A 168 8.75 30.84 11.47
CA SER A 168 7.86 30.74 12.63
C SER A 168 6.39 30.84 12.23
N LEU A 169 6.12 31.53 11.11
CA LEU A 169 4.78 31.70 10.53
C LEU A 169 4.55 30.85 9.27
N ASP A 170 5.55 30.08 8.81
CA ASP A 170 5.55 29.44 7.48
C ASP A 170 5.15 30.41 6.35
N PHE A 171 5.73 31.63 6.40
CA PHE A 171 5.45 32.71 5.46
C PHE A 171 6.69 33.03 4.63
N LEU A 172 6.54 33.05 3.31
CA LEU A 172 7.59 33.42 2.38
C LEU A 172 7.08 34.51 1.43
N MET A 173 7.82 35.61 1.33
CA MET A 173 7.61 36.64 0.31
C MET A 173 8.92 36.91 -0.43
N VAL A 174 8.87 36.82 -1.75
CA VAL A 174 9.98 37.08 -2.65
C VAL A 174 9.56 38.15 -3.65
N MET A 175 10.29 39.24 -3.67
CA MET A 175 10.11 40.34 -4.64
C MET A 175 11.43 40.57 -5.37
N SER A 176 11.36 41.03 -6.62
CA SER A 176 12.52 41.30 -7.45
C SER A 176 12.38 42.58 -8.25
N ALA A 177 13.53 43.11 -8.66
CA ALA A 177 13.65 44.33 -9.48
C ALA A 177 12.79 45.47 -8.90
N MET A 178 12.94 45.74 -7.62
CA MET A 178 12.23 46.78 -6.91
C MET A 178 12.87 48.13 -7.18
N ASP A 179 12.08 49.08 -7.68
CA ASP A 179 12.44 50.48 -7.90
C ASP A 179 11.44 51.37 -7.13
N PHE A 180 11.81 51.83 -5.93
CA PHE A 180 10.95 52.58 -5.04
C PHE A 180 11.60 53.86 -4.56
N VAL A 181 10.79 54.88 -4.44
CA VAL A 181 11.20 56.17 -3.81
C VAL A 181 10.22 56.47 -2.69
N GLY A 182 10.74 56.56 -1.48
CA GLY A 182 10.04 57.09 -0.32
C GLY A 182 10.55 58.48 0.04
N SER A 183 9.65 59.44 0.18
CA SER A 183 10.04 60.84 0.58
C SER A 183 9.14 61.35 1.68
N GLY A 184 9.71 62.02 2.67
CA GLY A 184 9.01 62.60 3.82
C GLY A 184 10.01 63.12 4.84
N ASP A 185 9.54 63.91 5.81
CA ASP A 185 10.39 64.41 6.88
C ASP A 185 10.44 63.39 8.04
N LEU A 186 11.31 62.40 7.92
CA LEU A 186 11.47 61.31 8.89
C LEU A 186 12.10 61.80 10.25
N THR A 187 12.32 63.11 10.39
CA THR A 187 12.78 63.70 11.68
C THR A 187 11.65 63.95 12.66
N LEU A 188 10.44 63.99 12.18
CA LEU A 188 9.26 64.29 12.93
C LEU A 188 8.65 63.01 13.50
N ASP A 189 8.03 63.09 14.68
CA ASP A 189 7.25 61.99 15.22
C ASP A 189 5.99 61.73 14.39
N VAL A 190 5.50 62.76 13.67
CA VAL A 190 4.35 62.70 12.75
C VAL A 190 4.72 63.35 11.45
N TYR A 191 4.67 62.59 10.35
CA TYR A 191 4.99 63.09 9.00
C TYR A 191 4.18 62.33 7.91
N ASP A 192 4.16 62.93 6.74
CA ASP A 192 3.61 62.28 5.56
C ASP A 192 4.74 61.65 4.75
N LEU A 193 4.65 60.36 4.50
CA LEU A 193 5.57 59.52 3.68
C LEU A 193 4.91 59.27 2.33
N ILE A 194 5.47 59.82 1.27
CA ILE A 194 5.07 59.55 -0.09
C ILE A 194 5.92 58.41 -0.63
N ILE A 195 5.29 57.32 -1.00
CA ILE A 195 5.94 56.15 -1.59
C ILE A 195 5.46 55.98 -3.02
N LYS A 196 6.41 55.92 -3.96
CA LYS A 196 6.15 55.60 -5.36
C LYS A 196 7.16 54.58 -5.86
N GLY A 197 6.68 53.61 -6.63
CA GLY A 197 7.59 52.67 -7.25
C GLY A 197 6.91 51.46 -7.85
N GLU A 198 7.72 50.61 -8.43
CA GLU A 198 7.32 49.39 -9.07
C GLU A 198 8.29 48.24 -8.76
N GLY A 199 7.83 47.00 -8.94
CA GLY A 199 8.62 45.81 -8.73
C GLY A 199 7.84 44.56 -9.13
N ASN A 200 8.44 43.40 -8.93
CA ASN A 200 7.77 42.14 -9.21
C ASN A 200 7.65 41.29 -7.94
N ILE A 201 6.48 40.80 -7.68
CA ILE A 201 6.24 39.71 -6.72
C ILE A 201 6.55 38.40 -7.42
N VAL A 202 7.63 37.75 -6.99
CA VAL A 202 8.00 36.44 -7.52
C VAL A 202 7.13 35.37 -6.88
N ASN A 203 7.00 35.40 -5.54
CA ASN A 203 6.18 34.47 -4.79
C ASN A 203 5.74 35.10 -3.45
N VAL A 204 4.50 34.86 -3.06
CA VAL A 204 3.98 35.04 -1.70
C VAL A 204 3.28 33.76 -1.29
N ALA A 205 3.83 33.04 -0.32
CA ALA A 205 3.30 31.79 0.20
C ALA A 205 3.08 31.86 1.72
N TYR A 206 2.05 31.18 2.19
CA TYR A 206 1.72 31.04 3.60
C TYR A 206 1.15 29.63 3.86
N GLU A 207 1.66 28.93 4.87
CA GLU A 207 1.32 27.53 5.20
C GLU A 207 1.40 26.60 3.98
N GLY A 208 2.48 26.78 3.18
CA GLY A 208 2.71 25.95 1.98
C GLY A 208 1.80 26.27 0.78
N ILE A 209 0.91 27.26 0.89
CA ILE A 209 0.02 27.69 -0.20
C ILE A 209 0.57 28.96 -0.87
N GLU A 210 0.77 28.92 -2.18
CA GLU A 210 1.20 30.08 -2.98
C GLU A 210 -0.01 30.96 -3.33
N TYR A 211 -0.11 32.13 -2.70
CA TYR A 211 -1.22 33.08 -2.92
C TYR A 211 -0.96 34.01 -4.09
N LEU A 212 0.27 34.47 -4.26
CA LEU A 212 0.66 35.34 -5.37
C LEU A 212 1.96 34.82 -6.00
N THR A 213 1.95 34.62 -7.31
CA THR A 213 3.11 34.15 -8.05
C THR A 213 3.27 34.95 -9.34
N SER A 214 4.46 35.48 -9.60
CA SER A 214 4.81 36.20 -10.85
C SER A 214 3.84 37.34 -11.18
N LYS A 215 3.68 38.32 -10.24
CA LYS A 215 2.85 39.50 -10.39
C LYS A 215 3.71 40.76 -10.42
N SER A 216 3.42 41.70 -11.34
CA SER A 216 4.00 43.05 -11.24
C SER A 216 3.27 43.84 -10.13
N LEU A 217 3.99 44.66 -9.41
CA LEU A 217 3.50 45.53 -8.34
C LEU A 217 3.86 46.99 -8.68
N ALA A 218 2.90 47.88 -8.60
CA ALA A 218 3.16 49.31 -8.57
C ALA A 218 2.43 49.95 -7.40
N ILE A 219 3.06 50.91 -6.73
CA ILE A 219 2.54 51.62 -5.55
C ILE A 219 2.64 53.12 -5.80
N ASP A 220 1.57 53.87 -5.53
CA ASP A 220 1.55 55.30 -5.38
C ASP A 220 0.70 55.63 -4.16
N SER A 221 1.34 56.02 -3.08
CA SER A 221 0.70 56.17 -1.79
C SER A 221 1.28 57.31 -1.00
N GLU A 222 0.39 58.03 -0.30
CA GLU A 222 0.73 58.96 0.77
C GLU A 222 0.32 58.34 2.12
N ILE A 223 1.31 58.05 2.96
CA ILE A 223 1.11 57.42 4.27
C ILE A 223 1.37 58.47 5.35
N ASN A 224 0.37 58.80 6.13
CA ASN A 224 0.56 59.61 7.35
C ASN A 224 1.10 58.68 8.45
N VAL A 225 2.35 58.91 8.83
CA VAL A 225 3.08 58.12 9.83
C VAL A 225 3.05 58.89 11.16
N ASP A 226 2.53 58.32 12.20
CA ASP A 226 2.59 58.80 13.58
C ASP A 226 3.34 57.75 14.43
N LEU A 227 4.64 57.95 14.57
CA LEU A 227 5.50 57.01 15.31
C LEU A 227 5.20 56.97 16.81
N LYS A 228 4.64 58.08 17.37
CA LYS A 228 4.32 58.18 18.79
C LYS A 228 3.16 57.24 19.15
N ASN A 229 2.20 57.12 18.27
CA ASN A 229 1.04 56.25 18.44
C ASN A 229 1.15 55.00 17.56
N MET A 230 2.29 54.78 16.90
CA MET A 230 2.52 53.67 15.95
C MET A 230 1.34 53.55 14.95
N LYS A 231 0.86 54.70 14.42
CA LYS A 231 -0.26 54.77 13.55
C LYS A 231 0.14 55.18 12.12
N PHE A 232 -0.37 54.39 11.17
CA PHE A 232 -0.10 54.56 9.74
C PHE A 232 -1.41 54.79 9.03
N GLY A 233 -1.66 56.04 8.61
CA GLY A 233 -2.88 56.41 7.88
C GLY A 233 -2.60 56.52 6.39
N VAL A 234 -3.52 56.06 5.58
CA VAL A 234 -3.45 56.16 4.11
C VAL A 234 -4.72 56.85 3.61
N ASN A 235 -4.55 57.72 2.63
CA ASN A 235 -5.64 58.43 2.00
C ASN A 235 -5.46 58.43 0.50
N GLY A 236 -6.29 57.62 -0.19
CA GLY A 236 -6.19 57.45 -1.62
C GLY A 236 -4.88 56.72 -2.05
N ALA A 237 -4.39 55.74 -1.24
CA ALA A 237 -3.25 54.94 -1.67
C ALA A 237 -3.68 54.06 -2.87
N SER A 238 -2.91 54.10 -3.94
CA SER A 238 -3.08 53.28 -5.13
C SER A 238 -2.05 52.20 -5.20
N LEU A 239 -2.50 50.96 -5.29
CA LEU A 239 -1.65 49.78 -5.45
C LEU A 239 -2.13 49.01 -6.67
N LYS A 240 -1.23 48.67 -7.56
CA LYS A 240 -1.52 47.91 -8.76
C LYS A 240 -0.79 46.58 -8.78
N LEU A 241 -1.54 45.47 -8.88
CA LEU A 241 -1.02 44.13 -9.10
C LEU A 241 -1.33 43.67 -10.53
N ASN A 242 -0.32 43.55 -11.37
CA ASN A 242 -0.50 43.44 -12.82
C ASN A 242 -1.41 44.60 -13.35
N ASP A 243 -2.54 44.21 -13.96
CA ASP A 243 -3.52 45.18 -14.47
C ASP A 243 -4.59 45.51 -13.42
N PHE A 244 -4.56 44.93 -12.23
CA PHE A 244 -5.59 45.13 -11.21
C PHE A 244 -5.18 46.22 -10.22
N GLY A 245 -5.98 47.29 -10.19
CA GLY A 245 -5.76 48.44 -9.32
C GLY A 245 -6.59 48.35 -8.03
N PHE A 246 -5.94 48.62 -6.91
CA PHE A 246 -6.56 48.73 -5.57
C PHE A 246 -6.39 50.15 -5.04
N GLY A 247 -7.49 50.76 -4.64
CA GLY A 247 -7.47 51.94 -3.79
C GLY A 247 -7.62 51.55 -2.32
N ILE A 248 -6.86 52.23 -1.46
CA ILE A 248 -6.92 52.00 -0.01
C ILE A 248 -7.06 53.34 0.71
N ASP A 249 -8.05 53.44 1.62
CA ASP A 249 -8.23 54.53 2.55
C ASP A 249 -8.36 54.02 3.98
N GLY A 250 -7.79 54.73 4.94
CA GLY A 250 -7.96 54.40 6.34
C GLY A 250 -6.63 54.42 7.15
N TYR A 251 -6.57 53.66 8.20
CA TYR A 251 -5.38 53.54 9.03
C TYR A 251 -5.19 52.19 9.66
N LEU A 252 -3.95 51.91 10.02
CA LEU A 252 -3.52 50.84 10.87
C LEU A 252 -2.70 51.46 12.04
N ALA A 253 -2.99 51.04 13.27
CA ALA A 253 -2.23 51.46 14.43
C ALA A 253 -1.86 50.25 15.29
N MET A 254 -0.67 50.28 15.87
CA MET A 254 -0.11 49.23 16.72
C MET A 254 0.23 49.76 18.12
N PRO A 255 -0.78 50.07 18.97
CA PRO A 255 -0.55 50.54 20.33
C PRO A 255 -0.23 49.36 21.27
N GLY A 256 1.01 48.87 21.27
CA GLY A 256 1.42 47.66 21.99
C GLY A 256 1.25 46.41 21.15
N ASP A 257 0.68 45.35 21.74
CA ASP A 257 0.50 44.05 21.08
C ASP A 257 -0.76 44.00 20.19
N ASP A 258 -1.62 44.99 20.29
CA ASP A 258 -2.87 45.06 19.48
C ASP A 258 -2.61 45.77 18.15
N ILE A 259 -3.33 45.32 17.09
CA ILE A 259 -3.39 46.01 15.80
C ILE A 259 -4.79 46.59 15.62
N GLU A 260 -4.93 47.91 15.78
CA GLU A 260 -6.16 48.61 15.48
C GLU A 260 -6.20 49.04 14.02
N MET A 261 -7.33 48.83 13.35
CA MET A 261 -7.48 49.19 11.95
C MET A 261 -8.87 49.74 11.65
N ASP A 262 -8.93 50.67 10.72
CA ASP A 262 -10.13 51.14 10.06
C ASP A 262 -9.77 51.47 8.60
N ALA A 263 -9.89 50.46 7.74
CA ALA A 263 -9.44 50.54 6.35
C ALA A 263 -10.56 50.16 5.38
N LYS A 264 -10.63 50.85 4.29
CA LYS A 264 -11.49 50.56 3.13
C LYS A 264 -10.60 50.32 1.93
N PHE A 265 -10.96 49.37 1.12
CA PHE A 265 -10.28 49.10 -0.13
C PHE A 265 -11.29 48.89 -1.25
N TYR A 266 -10.94 49.30 -2.42
CA TYR A 266 -11.84 49.31 -3.58
C TYR A 266 -11.06 49.11 -4.87
N GLY A 267 -11.75 48.70 -5.92
CA GLY A 267 -11.15 48.59 -7.24
C GLY A 267 -10.96 49.95 -7.87
N GLU A 268 -9.78 50.22 -8.45
CA GLU A 268 -9.47 51.43 -9.23
C GLU A 268 -9.38 51.06 -10.71
N ASP A 269 -10.25 51.66 -11.54
CA ASP A 269 -10.24 51.48 -13.00
C ASP A 269 -10.21 50.00 -13.46
N ASN A 270 -10.79 49.12 -12.64
CA ASN A 270 -10.79 47.69 -12.90
C ASN A 270 -11.89 47.31 -13.91
N ASN A 271 -11.51 46.37 -14.73
CA ASN A 271 -12.41 45.64 -15.60
C ASN A 271 -12.25 44.14 -15.44
N PHE A 272 -13.05 43.37 -16.10
CA PHE A 272 -12.97 41.91 -15.97
C PHE A 272 -11.63 41.34 -16.43
N ARG A 273 -10.91 42.02 -17.37
CA ARG A 273 -9.54 41.62 -17.77
C ARG A 273 -8.55 41.77 -16.62
N SER A 274 -8.60 42.92 -15.93
CA SER A 274 -7.67 43.18 -14.83
C SER A 274 -7.81 42.16 -13.70
N ALA A 275 -9.03 41.71 -13.40
CA ALA A 275 -9.27 40.65 -12.42
C ALA A 275 -8.63 39.29 -12.84
N LEU A 276 -8.78 38.95 -14.12
CA LEU A 276 -8.21 37.72 -14.64
C LEU A 276 -6.68 37.74 -14.61
N SER A 277 -6.05 38.93 -14.60
CA SER A 277 -4.58 39.07 -14.45
C SER A 277 -4.04 38.56 -13.11
N LEU A 278 -4.90 38.42 -12.09
CA LEU A 278 -4.56 37.89 -10.77
C LEU A 278 -4.58 36.36 -10.72
N VAL A 279 -5.17 35.69 -11.71
CA VAL A 279 -5.24 34.22 -11.74
C VAL A 279 -3.82 33.60 -11.83
N PRO A 280 -3.49 32.56 -11.06
CA PRO A 280 -2.16 31.96 -11.04
C PRO A 280 -1.65 31.48 -12.40
N GLY A 281 -0.34 31.49 -12.57
CA GLY A 281 0.41 31.38 -13.82
C GLY A 281 0.23 30.13 -14.69
N VAL A 282 -0.40 29.06 -14.21
CA VAL A 282 -0.76 27.88 -15.03
C VAL A 282 -1.67 28.29 -16.21
N TYR A 283 -2.41 29.40 -16.04
CA TYR A 283 -3.31 29.95 -17.05
C TYR A 283 -2.78 31.22 -17.71
N SER A 284 -1.60 31.71 -17.31
CA SER A 284 -1.12 33.05 -17.72
C SER A 284 -0.29 33.07 -19.03
N ALA A 285 0.14 31.93 -19.55
CA ALA A 285 0.95 31.88 -20.77
C ALA A 285 0.23 32.39 -22.03
N SER A 286 -1.07 32.64 -21.95
CA SER A 286 -1.92 33.10 -23.06
C SER A 286 -2.68 34.41 -22.74
N PHE A 287 -2.27 35.14 -21.71
CA PHE A 287 -2.99 36.34 -21.24
C PHE A 287 -2.98 37.49 -22.24
N ASP A 288 -1.90 37.67 -22.99
CA ASP A 288 -1.77 38.78 -23.97
C ASP A 288 -2.77 38.66 -25.11
N ASP A 289 -3.14 37.42 -25.46
CA ASP A 289 -4.10 37.14 -26.52
C ASP A 289 -5.52 36.92 -26.01
N LEU A 290 -5.76 37.06 -24.69
CA LEU A 290 -7.05 36.92 -24.05
C LEU A 290 -8.02 38.03 -24.45
N LYS A 291 -9.12 37.65 -25.06
CA LYS A 291 -10.23 38.60 -25.32
C LYS A 291 -11.13 38.66 -24.11
N THR A 292 -11.33 39.87 -23.58
CA THR A 292 -12.18 40.08 -22.43
C THR A 292 -13.02 41.36 -22.59
N SER A 293 -14.20 41.36 -21.99
CA SER A 293 -15.03 42.54 -21.78
C SER A 293 -15.90 42.38 -20.54
N GLY A 294 -16.48 43.44 -20.06
CA GLY A 294 -17.34 43.44 -18.88
C GLY A 294 -16.85 44.38 -17.80
N GLU A 295 -17.79 44.80 -16.96
CA GLU A 295 -17.54 45.68 -15.82
C GLU A 295 -17.24 44.83 -14.58
N MET A 296 -16.32 45.31 -13.75
CA MET A 296 -16.04 44.72 -12.46
C MET A 296 -15.96 45.81 -11.39
N ASP A 297 -16.61 45.54 -10.27
CA ASP A 297 -16.59 46.39 -9.08
C ASP A 297 -16.16 45.52 -7.88
N PHE A 298 -15.24 46.07 -7.10
CA PHE A 298 -14.68 45.40 -5.94
C PHE A 298 -14.59 46.39 -4.79
N SER A 299 -15.05 46.01 -3.61
CA SER A 299 -14.95 46.85 -2.42
C SER A 299 -14.81 46.00 -1.16
N GLY A 300 -14.13 46.56 -0.18
CA GLY A 300 -14.06 45.96 1.14
C GLY A 300 -13.75 46.96 2.24
N ALA A 301 -13.96 46.53 3.46
CA ALA A 301 -13.61 47.29 4.65
C ALA A 301 -13.22 46.36 5.77
N LEU A 302 -12.28 46.80 6.60
CA LEU A 302 -11.81 46.16 7.84
C LEU A 302 -11.90 47.19 8.95
N LYS A 303 -12.50 46.84 10.09
CA LYS A 303 -12.62 47.76 11.21
C LYS A 303 -12.61 47.05 12.54
N GLY A 304 -11.72 47.45 13.43
CA GLY A 304 -11.62 46.95 14.78
C GLY A 304 -10.19 46.66 15.20
N VAL A 305 -10.05 45.79 16.19
CA VAL A 305 -8.77 45.41 16.76
C VAL A 305 -8.49 43.93 16.39
N TYR A 306 -7.28 43.71 15.94
CA TYR A 306 -6.74 42.37 15.75
C TYR A 306 -5.76 42.04 16.86
N ASN A 307 -5.98 40.94 17.56
CA ASN A 307 -5.05 40.33 18.52
C ASN A 307 -5.35 38.82 18.64
N GLU A 308 -4.70 38.13 19.59
CA GLU A 308 -4.89 36.66 19.79
C GLU A 308 -6.37 36.27 20.05
N ASN A 309 -7.20 37.18 20.56
CA ASN A 309 -8.59 36.90 20.96
C ASN A 309 -9.65 37.58 20.11
N THR A 310 -9.29 38.53 19.29
CA THR A 310 -10.23 39.35 18.51
C THR A 310 -9.79 39.50 17.07
N PHE A 311 -10.75 39.45 16.19
CA PHE A 311 -10.59 39.74 14.76
C PHE A 311 -11.41 40.98 14.40
N PRO A 312 -10.94 41.86 13.50
CA PRO A 312 -11.72 43.01 13.10
C PRO A 312 -12.99 42.60 12.35
N SER A 313 -14.04 43.42 12.46
CA SER A 313 -15.18 43.31 11.56
C SER A 313 -14.74 43.58 10.11
N PHE A 314 -15.32 42.86 9.18
CA PHE A 314 -14.99 43.04 7.77
C PHE A 314 -16.20 42.90 6.86
N GLN A 315 -16.09 43.53 5.72
CA GLN A 315 -16.97 43.31 4.58
C GLN A 315 -16.16 43.27 3.30
N PHE A 316 -16.62 42.42 2.38
CA PHE A 316 -16.05 42.28 1.07
C PHE A 316 -17.19 42.17 0.04
N GLY A 317 -17.09 42.90 -1.04
CA GLY A 317 -18.01 42.90 -2.15
C GLY A 317 -17.31 42.75 -3.49
N LEU A 318 -17.85 41.89 -4.33
CA LEU A 318 -17.37 41.69 -5.70
C LEU A 318 -18.58 41.63 -6.63
N ALA A 319 -18.63 42.48 -7.63
CA ALA A 319 -19.64 42.46 -8.68
C ALA A 319 -19.00 42.38 -10.06
N ILE A 320 -19.48 41.47 -10.91
CA ILE A 320 -19.11 41.38 -12.32
C ILE A 320 -20.41 41.50 -13.13
N LYS A 321 -20.41 42.33 -14.15
CA LYS A 321 -21.58 42.54 -15.04
C LYS A 321 -21.15 42.31 -16.48
N GLU A 322 -21.93 41.47 -17.18
CA GLU A 322 -21.75 41.15 -18.60
C GLU A 322 -20.30 40.79 -18.94
N GLY A 323 -19.63 40.10 -18.00
CA GLY A 323 -18.27 39.62 -18.22
C GLY A 323 -18.21 38.67 -19.41
N MET A 324 -17.13 38.75 -20.16
CA MET A 324 -16.80 37.83 -21.24
C MET A 324 -15.32 37.59 -21.29
N PHE A 325 -14.94 36.35 -21.48
CA PHE A 325 -13.54 36.00 -21.75
C PHE A 325 -13.44 34.85 -22.77
N GLN A 326 -12.40 34.93 -23.57
CA GLN A 326 -12.03 33.89 -24.55
C GLN A 326 -10.53 33.80 -24.65
N TYR A 327 -9.99 32.68 -24.25
CA TYR A 327 -8.59 32.29 -24.51
C TYR A 327 -8.39 31.94 -25.99
N PRO A 328 -7.19 32.11 -26.57
CA PRO A 328 -6.93 31.83 -27.99
C PRO A 328 -7.34 30.42 -28.43
N ASP A 329 -7.13 29.45 -27.57
CA ASP A 329 -7.43 28.04 -27.85
C ASP A 329 -8.88 27.66 -27.58
N LEU A 330 -9.70 28.60 -27.04
CA LEU A 330 -11.10 28.36 -26.80
C LEU A 330 -11.91 28.44 -28.10
N PRO A 331 -12.66 27.42 -28.46
CA PRO A 331 -13.51 27.43 -29.63
C PRO A 331 -14.63 28.48 -29.53
N ARG A 332 -15.05 28.85 -28.34
CA ARG A 332 -16.08 29.83 -28.05
C ARG A 332 -15.79 30.62 -26.79
N PRO A 333 -16.26 31.88 -26.67
CA PRO A 333 -16.11 32.64 -25.44
C PRO A 333 -17.04 32.12 -24.33
N VAL A 334 -16.65 32.33 -23.07
CA VAL A 334 -17.56 32.36 -21.93
C VAL A 334 -18.15 33.74 -21.88
N GLN A 335 -19.49 33.83 -21.90
CA GLN A 335 -20.21 35.10 -22.00
C GLN A 335 -21.23 35.28 -20.88
N HIS A 336 -21.76 36.49 -20.77
CA HIS A 336 -22.79 36.84 -19.78
C HIS A 336 -22.42 36.43 -18.37
N VAL A 337 -21.12 36.59 -18.02
CA VAL A 337 -20.64 36.35 -16.67
C VAL A 337 -21.15 37.45 -15.77
N ASN A 338 -22.12 37.11 -14.93
CA ASN A 338 -22.64 38.00 -13.91
C ASN A 338 -22.43 37.36 -12.53
N LEU A 339 -21.83 38.12 -11.61
CA LEU A 339 -21.56 37.68 -10.25
C LEU A 339 -21.78 38.82 -9.27
N GLU A 340 -22.48 38.54 -8.17
CA GLU A 340 -22.60 39.46 -7.04
C GLU A 340 -22.35 38.68 -5.76
N LEU A 341 -21.17 38.91 -5.19
CA LEU A 341 -20.70 38.27 -3.96
C LEU A 341 -20.53 39.31 -2.86
N LYS A 342 -21.08 39.03 -1.68
CA LYS A 342 -20.84 39.78 -0.46
C LYS A 342 -20.42 38.84 0.65
N VAL A 343 -19.34 39.19 1.34
CA VAL A 343 -18.87 38.48 2.54
C VAL A 343 -18.81 39.48 3.67
N VAL A 344 -19.52 39.23 4.75
CA VAL A 344 -19.67 40.21 5.84
C VAL A 344 -19.48 39.51 7.18
N ASN A 345 -18.64 40.13 8.01
CA ASN A 345 -18.50 39.80 9.41
C ASN A 345 -18.61 41.09 10.26
N GLU A 346 -19.71 41.29 10.92
CA GLU A 346 -19.93 42.51 11.74
C GLU A 346 -19.38 42.39 13.15
N SER A 347 -19.12 41.17 13.62
CA SER A 347 -18.85 40.88 15.03
C SER A 347 -17.37 40.78 15.37
N GLY A 348 -16.52 40.62 14.38
CA GLY A 348 -15.12 40.24 14.61
C GLY A 348 -14.91 38.78 15.05
N ASN A 349 -15.94 38.00 15.19
CA ASN A 349 -15.83 36.55 15.37
C ASN A 349 -16.11 35.90 14.00
N LEU A 350 -15.12 35.16 13.49
CA LEU A 350 -15.17 34.52 12.16
C LEU A 350 -16.34 33.56 12.00
N ASP A 351 -16.81 32.95 13.10
CA ASP A 351 -17.96 32.06 13.12
C ASP A 351 -19.25 32.72 12.61
N TYR A 352 -19.39 34.04 12.78
CA TYR A 352 -20.56 34.80 12.35
C TYR A 352 -20.37 35.48 10.97
N THR A 353 -19.45 34.91 10.17
CA THR A 353 -19.26 35.36 8.79
C THR A 353 -20.45 34.94 7.92
N SER A 354 -21.08 35.89 7.25
CA SER A 354 -22.08 35.64 6.23
C SER A 354 -21.47 35.69 4.84
N ILE A 355 -21.92 34.80 3.96
CA ILE A 355 -21.52 34.74 2.55
C ILE A 355 -22.80 34.82 1.71
N ASP A 356 -22.92 35.83 0.88
CA ASP A 356 -24.05 36.03 -0.01
C ASP A 356 -23.59 36.15 -1.47
N LEU A 357 -23.66 35.05 -2.18
CA LEU A 357 -23.54 34.98 -3.63
C LEU A 357 -24.96 35.06 -4.21
N SER A 358 -25.54 36.27 -4.23
CA SER A 358 -26.91 36.48 -4.64
C SER A 358 -27.17 36.20 -6.11
N THR A 359 -26.18 36.44 -6.94
CA THR A 359 -26.25 36.25 -8.39
C THR A 359 -24.95 35.57 -8.86
N PHE A 360 -25.14 34.50 -9.58
CA PHE A 360 -24.09 33.85 -10.35
C PHE A 360 -24.69 33.34 -11.65
N SER A 361 -24.22 33.85 -12.78
CA SER A 361 -24.60 33.31 -14.09
C SER A 361 -23.46 33.42 -15.08
N LEU A 362 -23.39 32.49 -15.99
CA LEU A 362 -22.47 32.50 -17.14
C LEU A 362 -23.02 31.62 -18.26
N GLU A 363 -22.53 31.81 -19.47
CA GLU A 363 -22.81 30.94 -20.61
C GLU A 363 -21.54 30.39 -21.20
N PHE A 364 -21.52 29.06 -21.31
CA PHE A 364 -20.51 28.33 -22.10
C PHE A 364 -21.06 28.09 -23.51
N GLY A 365 -20.55 28.80 -24.51
CA GLY A 365 -21.12 28.79 -25.87
C GLY A 365 -22.56 29.30 -25.87
N SER A 366 -23.56 28.42 -25.86
CA SER A 366 -25.00 28.76 -25.74
C SER A 366 -25.64 28.06 -24.52
N GLN A 367 -24.85 27.60 -23.60
CA GLN A 367 -25.30 26.79 -22.47
C GLN A 367 -25.26 27.64 -21.18
N PRO A 368 -26.42 28.10 -20.66
CA PRO A 368 -26.46 28.91 -19.46
C PRO A 368 -26.26 28.08 -18.19
N VAL A 369 -25.43 28.60 -17.31
CA VAL A 369 -25.29 28.14 -15.93
C VAL A 369 -25.63 29.31 -15.02
N SER A 370 -26.48 29.09 -14.02
CA SER A 370 -26.83 30.10 -13.05
C SER A 370 -27.01 29.52 -11.66
N GLY A 371 -26.75 30.30 -10.66
CA GLY A 371 -26.90 29.89 -9.28
C GLY A 371 -26.97 31.07 -8.31
N ARG A 372 -27.18 30.71 -7.08
CA ARG A 372 -27.05 31.57 -5.91
C ARG A 372 -26.61 30.70 -4.73
N PHE A 373 -25.89 31.29 -3.80
CA PHE A 373 -25.46 30.60 -2.60
C PHE A 373 -25.35 31.60 -1.46
N VAL A 374 -26.12 31.41 -0.43
CA VAL A 374 -26.14 32.27 0.76
C VAL A 374 -25.88 31.39 1.97
N VAL A 375 -24.93 31.80 2.82
CA VAL A 375 -24.66 31.22 4.14
C VAL A 375 -24.77 32.37 5.14
N LYS A 376 -25.63 32.23 6.15
CA LYS A 376 -25.85 33.29 7.10
C LYS A 376 -24.74 33.44 8.13
N ASP A 377 -24.21 32.33 8.58
CA ASP A 377 -23.10 32.26 9.52
C ASP A 377 -22.45 30.88 9.48
N LEU A 378 -21.20 30.79 9.96
CA LEU A 378 -20.42 29.54 9.96
C LEU A 378 -20.67 28.69 11.23
N VAL A 379 -21.53 29.16 12.18
CA VAL A 379 -21.96 28.38 13.36
C VAL A 379 -23.17 27.53 13.04
N SER A 380 -24.22 28.19 12.56
CA SER A 380 -25.45 27.48 12.21
C SER A 380 -25.40 26.84 10.85
N TYR A 381 -24.47 27.28 9.99
CA TYR A 381 -24.43 26.93 8.56
C TYR A 381 -25.81 26.96 7.90
N GLU A 382 -26.63 27.96 8.28
CA GLU A 382 -27.91 28.14 7.61
C GLU A 382 -27.68 28.66 6.20
N MET A 383 -28.03 27.83 5.23
CA MET A 383 -27.72 28.09 3.82
C MET A 383 -28.95 28.05 2.93
N ASP A 384 -28.91 28.84 1.87
CA ASP A 384 -29.82 28.80 0.73
C ASP A 384 -28.99 28.74 -0.56
N GLY A 385 -29.02 27.61 -1.23
CA GLY A 385 -28.27 27.37 -2.44
C GLY A 385 -29.16 26.92 -3.59
N GLN A 386 -28.85 27.42 -4.79
CA GLN A 386 -29.41 26.96 -6.04
C GLN A 386 -28.33 26.93 -7.11
N LEU A 387 -28.29 25.85 -7.88
CA LEU A 387 -27.43 25.72 -9.05
C LEU A 387 -28.26 25.11 -10.19
N LYS A 388 -28.27 25.77 -11.33
CA LYS A 388 -28.96 25.29 -12.53
C LYS A 388 -28.13 25.56 -13.76
N GLY A 389 -27.98 24.55 -14.60
CA GLY A 389 -27.22 24.74 -15.82
C GLY A 389 -27.15 23.53 -16.69
N LYS A 390 -26.63 23.77 -17.88
CA LYS A 390 -26.19 22.74 -18.81
C LYS A 390 -24.77 23.03 -19.21
N LEU A 391 -23.97 22.01 -19.32
CA LEU A 391 -22.55 22.11 -19.66
C LEU A 391 -22.21 21.07 -20.71
N ASP A 392 -21.53 21.49 -21.75
CA ASP A 392 -20.79 20.56 -22.60
C ASP A 392 -19.42 20.32 -21.97
N LEU A 393 -19.16 19.08 -21.57
CA LEU A 393 -17.92 18.73 -20.88
C LEU A 393 -16.68 18.90 -21.76
N LEU A 394 -16.81 18.74 -23.07
CA LEU A 394 -15.71 19.01 -24.01
C LEU A 394 -15.40 20.51 -24.06
N GLU A 395 -16.42 21.36 -24.13
CA GLU A 395 -16.22 22.80 -24.05
C GLU A 395 -15.64 23.23 -22.70
N LEU A 396 -16.14 22.64 -21.60
CA LEU A 396 -15.64 22.93 -20.24
C LEU A 396 -14.15 22.58 -20.09
N THR A 397 -13.71 21.39 -20.52
CA THR A 397 -12.32 20.96 -20.42
C THR A 397 -11.39 21.66 -21.42
N SER A 398 -11.93 22.22 -22.49
CA SER A 398 -11.14 23.10 -23.37
C SER A 398 -10.81 24.45 -22.69
N ILE A 399 -11.65 24.89 -21.73
CA ILE A 399 -11.48 26.13 -20.97
C ILE A 399 -10.64 25.90 -19.71
N PHE A 400 -10.95 24.82 -19.00
CA PHE A 400 -10.29 24.39 -17.79
C PHE A 400 -9.69 23.02 -18.04
N PRO A 401 -8.50 22.95 -18.66
CA PRO A 401 -7.84 21.68 -18.92
C PRO A 401 -7.66 20.91 -17.62
N ILE A 402 -8.14 19.67 -17.59
CA ILE A 402 -7.83 18.73 -16.53
C ILE A 402 -6.67 17.90 -17.05
N GLU A 403 -5.52 18.04 -16.41
CA GLU A 403 -4.32 17.27 -16.80
C GLU A 403 -4.66 15.78 -16.87
N ASP A 404 -4.20 15.14 -17.94
CA ASP A 404 -4.36 13.70 -18.18
C ASP A 404 -5.80 13.18 -18.25
N MET A 405 -6.82 14.06 -18.48
CA MET A 405 -8.21 13.64 -18.64
C MET A 405 -8.86 14.21 -19.91
N GLU A 406 -9.55 13.36 -20.66
CA GLU A 406 -10.44 13.73 -21.75
C GLU A 406 -11.88 13.48 -21.33
N LEU A 407 -12.72 14.54 -21.32
CA LEU A 407 -14.13 14.48 -20.95
C LEU A 407 -14.99 15.01 -22.10
N LYS A 408 -16.10 14.31 -22.40
CA LYS A 408 -17.14 14.76 -23.34
C LYS A 408 -18.51 14.38 -22.80
N GLY A 409 -19.53 15.04 -23.31
CA GLY A 409 -20.93 14.77 -22.97
C GLY A 409 -21.67 15.99 -22.49
N GLN A 410 -22.99 15.87 -22.40
CA GLN A 410 -23.89 16.94 -21.94
C GLN A 410 -24.24 16.69 -20.47
N LEU A 411 -23.77 17.57 -19.59
CA LEU A 411 -24.08 17.56 -18.17
C LEU A 411 -25.20 18.56 -17.90
N SER A 412 -26.30 18.16 -17.28
CA SER A 412 -27.39 19.01 -16.83
C SER A 412 -27.52 18.93 -15.31
N ILE A 413 -27.60 20.07 -14.66
CA ILE A 413 -27.72 20.19 -13.19
C ILE A 413 -28.91 21.09 -12.87
N ASP A 414 -29.76 20.67 -11.94
CA ASP A 414 -30.80 21.48 -11.31
C ASP A 414 -30.85 21.10 -9.84
N ALA A 415 -30.26 21.93 -8.99
CA ALA A 415 -30.06 21.61 -7.59
C ALA A 415 -30.44 22.78 -6.68
N THR A 416 -31.08 22.49 -5.56
CA THR A 416 -31.38 23.42 -4.47
C THR A 416 -31.00 22.81 -3.13
N ALA A 417 -30.51 23.65 -2.22
CA ALA A 417 -30.19 23.26 -0.86
C ALA A 417 -30.62 24.37 0.11
N ASN A 418 -31.53 24.07 1.04
CA ASN A 418 -32.12 25.04 1.92
C ASN A 418 -32.15 24.53 3.37
N GLY A 419 -31.64 25.30 4.29
CA GLY A 419 -31.66 24.97 5.70
C GLY A 419 -30.29 25.01 6.35
N ARG A 420 -30.13 24.41 7.50
CA ARG A 420 -28.88 24.40 8.24
C ARG A 420 -28.14 23.04 8.16
N TYR A 421 -26.83 23.09 8.35
CA TYR A 421 -26.01 21.91 8.56
C TYR A 421 -25.59 21.81 10.04
N ASP A 422 -25.82 20.64 10.63
CA ASP A 422 -25.44 20.36 12.01
C ASP A 422 -25.07 18.87 12.10
N SER A 423 -23.78 18.59 12.15
CA SER A 423 -23.26 17.22 12.19
C SER A 423 -23.63 16.48 13.48
N VAL A 424 -23.69 17.20 14.61
CA VAL A 424 -24.02 16.64 15.92
C VAL A 424 -25.51 16.28 16.02
N ALA A 425 -26.38 17.19 15.55
CA ALA A 425 -27.81 16.96 15.48
C ALA A 425 -28.24 16.10 14.28
N GLN A 426 -27.30 15.73 13.39
CA GLN A 426 -27.57 14.99 12.14
C GLN A 426 -28.57 15.70 11.22
N ILE A 427 -28.48 17.02 11.18
CA ILE A 427 -29.28 17.87 10.32
C ILE A 427 -28.44 18.26 9.09
N ILE A 428 -29.07 18.19 7.93
CA ILE A 428 -28.51 18.67 6.65
C ILE A 428 -29.52 19.58 6.00
N PRO A 429 -29.14 20.47 5.07
CA PRO A 429 -30.09 21.24 4.32
C PRO A 429 -31.12 20.36 3.60
N VAL A 430 -32.30 20.86 3.40
CA VAL A 430 -33.29 20.27 2.50
C VAL A 430 -32.75 20.38 1.08
N ILE A 431 -32.34 19.25 0.51
CA ILE A 431 -31.73 19.16 -0.81
C ILE A 431 -32.75 18.63 -1.81
N ASN A 432 -32.75 19.20 -2.99
CA ASN A 432 -33.40 18.65 -4.16
C ASN A 432 -32.47 18.88 -5.35
N ALA A 433 -31.85 17.80 -5.85
CA ALA A 433 -30.90 17.88 -6.93
C ALA A 433 -31.22 16.87 -8.02
N LYS A 434 -31.15 17.30 -9.26
CA LYS A 434 -31.23 16.48 -10.45
C LYS A 434 -29.97 16.68 -11.26
N VAL A 435 -29.26 15.58 -11.52
CA VAL A 435 -28.04 15.57 -12.34
C VAL A 435 -28.24 14.56 -13.47
N GLU A 436 -28.02 14.98 -14.69
CA GLU A 436 -28.13 14.14 -15.87
C GLU A 436 -26.88 14.31 -16.74
N LEU A 437 -26.20 13.24 -17.02
CA LEU A 437 -25.10 13.15 -17.98
C LEU A 437 -25.58 12.32 -19.17
N ALA A 438 -25.51 12.88 -20.35
CA ALA A 438 -25.88 12.23 -21.61
C ALA A 438 -24.68 12.14 -22.53
N ASN A 439 -24.48 10.96 -23.13
CA ASN A 439 -23.40 10.67 -24.08
C ASN A 439 -22.03 11.05 -23.52
N GLY A 440 -21.82 10.74 -22.24
CA GLY A 440 -20.57 10.99 -21.57
C GLY A 440 -19.43 10.13 -22.15
N HIS A 441 -18.24 10.71 -22.12
CA HIS A 441 -16.99 10.04 -22.47
C HIS A 441 -15.92 10.46 -21.45
N VAL A 442 -15.21 9.50 -20.91
CA VAL A 442 -14.11 9.72 -19.95
C VAL A 442 -12.93 8.87 -20.38
N LYS A 443 -11.78 9.51 -20.51
CA LYS A 443 -10.50 8.86 -20.73
C LYS A 443 -9.45 9.56 -19.87
N SER A 444 -8.58 8.81 -19.23
CA SER A 444 -7.49 9.37 -18.43
C SER A 444 -6.15 8.69 -18.76
N ALA A 445 -5.03 9.33 -18.43
CA ALA A 445 -3.71 8.72 -18.59
C ALA A 445 -3.54 7.50 -17.67
N ALA A 446 -4.14 7.53 -16.48
CA ALA A 446 -4.13 6.40 -15.54
C ALA A 446 -5.03 5.24 -16.01
N TYR A 447 -6.01 5.52 -16.88
CA TYR A 447 -6.89 4.53 -17.49
C TYR A 447 -7.10 4.91 -18.97
N PRO A 448 -6.18 4.51 -19.87
CA PRO A 448 -6.16 4.97 -21.26
C PRO A 448 -7.29 4.42 -22.15
N ALA A 449 -8.03 3.39 -21.69
CA ALA A 449 -9.24 2.97 -22.38
C ALA A 449 -10.39 3.90 -22.08
N PRO A 450 -11.13 4.38 -23.08
CA PRO A 450 -12.26 5.26 -22.85
C PRO A 450 -13.43 4.50 -22.24
N ILE A 451 -14.15 5.18 -21.36
CA ILE A 451 -15.51 4.83 -20.96
C ILE A 451 -16.45 5.67 -21.80
N ASP A 452 -17.22 5.03 -22.65
CA ASP A 452 -18.06 5.68 -23.66
C ASP A 452 -19.55 5.58 -23.33
N ASN A 453 -20.35 6.40 -24.03
CA ASN A 453 -21.80 6.37 -23.97
C ASN A 453 -22.35 6.41 -22.53
N ILE A 454 -21.66 7.17 -21.65
CA ILE A 454 -22.09 7.31 -20.26
C ILE A 454 -23.41 8.08 -20.24
N ASN A 455 -24.46 7.43 -19.79
CA ASN A 455 -25.77 8.01 -19.58
C ASN A 455 -26.20 7.74 -18.15
N VAL A 456 -26.36 8.80 -17.37
CA VAL A 456 -26.71 8.74 -15.95
C VAL A 456 -27.75 9.79 -15.65
N ARG A 457 -28.78 9.40 -14.93
CA ARG A 457 -29.75 10.33 -14.37
C ARG A 457 -29.87 10.09 -12.88
N ALA A 458 -29.39 11.03 -12.10
CA ALA A 458 -29.41 10.99 -10.65
C ALA A 458 -30.39 12.01 -10.08
N VAL A 459 -31.13 11.63 -9.08
CA VAL A 459 -31.97 12.50 -8.26
C VAL A 459 -31.57 12.31 -6.81
N ALA A 460 -31.17 13.39 -6.16
CA ALA A 460 -30.92 13.40 -4.73
C ALA A 460 -31.95 14.28 -4.03
N ASP A 461 -32.63 13.77 -3.03
CA ASP A 461 -33.61 14.54 -2.28
C ASP A 461 -33.52 14.28 -0.78
N ASN A 462 -33.86 15.29 -0.01
CA ASN A 462 -34.05 15.25 1.43
C ASN A 462 -35.18 16.17 1.81
N LYS A 463 -36.31 15.62 2.23
CA LYS A 463 -37.56 16.39 2.47
C LYS A 463 -37.62 17.06 3.83
N THR A 464 -36.89 16.57 4.82
CA THR A 464 -37.03 16.99 6.21
C THR A 464 -35.80 17.65 6.80
N GLY A 465 -34.69 17.69 6.07
CA GLY A 465 -33.43 18.19 6.60
C GLY A 465 -32.74 17.20 7.57
N LYS A 466 -33.09 15.94 7.58
CA LYS A 466 -32.43 14.92 8.40
C LYS A 466 -31.62 13.97 7.51
N MET A 467 -30.49 13.53 8.01
CA MET A 467 -29.62 12.57 7.28
C MET A 467 -30.34 11.26 6.95
N ASN A 468 -31.26 10.83 7.82
CA ASN A 468 -32.02 9.59 7.61
C ASN A 468 -33.03 9.68 6.44
N ASP A 469 -33.46 10.88 6.09
CA ASP A 469 -34.41 11.10 4.99
C ASP A 469 -33.71 11.41 3.65
N PHE A 470 -32.39 11.47 3.66
CA PHE A 470 -31.62 11.70 2.43
C PHE A 470 -31.67 10.48 1.53
N ALA A 471 -31.97 10.69 0.28
CA ALA A 471 -32.01 9.66 -0.72
C ALA A 471 -31.32 10.09 -2.02
N ILE A 472 -30.55 9.18 -2.60
CA ILE A 472 -30.05 9.29 -3.97
C ILE A 472 -30.70 8.19 -4.78
N ASN A 473 -31.31 8.55 -5.89
CA ASN A 473 -31.94 7.62 -6.81
C ASN A 473 -31.39 7.81 -8.22
N VAL A 474 -30.76 6.78 -8.74
CA VAL A 474 -30.29 6.66 -10.12
C VAL A 474 -31.11 5.55 -10.76
N PRO A 475 -32.30 5.86 -11.32
CA PRO A 475 -33.22 4.84 -11.82
C PRO A 475 -32.64 4.06 -13.00
N ASN A 476 -31.70 4.64 -13.71
CA ASN A 476 -30.94 3.99 -14.75
C ASN A 476 -29.62 4.69 -14.98
N PHE A 477 -28.59 3.91 -15.16
CA PHE A 477 -27.33 4.33 -15.73
C PHE A 477 -26.88 3.33 -16.80
N GLY A 478 -26.03 3.78 -17.69
CA GLY A 478 -25.40 2.91 -18.67
C GLY A 478 -24.12 3.52 -19.19
N PHE A 479 -23.17 2.68 -19.52
CA PHE A 479 -21.94 3.08 -20.18
C PHE A 479 -21.34 1.87 -20.93
N ASP A 480 -20.48 2.15 -21.87
CA ASP A 480 -19.72 1.14 -22.60
C ASP A 480 -18.25 1.18 -22.11
N LEU A 481 -17.75 0.05 -21.65
CA LEU A 481 -16.38 -0.15 -21.24
C LEU A 481 -15.74 -1.18 -22.17
N GLU A 482 -14.74 -0.76 -22.94
CA GLU A 482 -14.05 -1.60 -23.92
C GLU A 482 -15.00 -2.32 -24.92
N GLY A 483 -16.12 -1.66 -25.25
CA GLY A 483 -17.15 -2.18 -26.14
C GLY A 483 -18.17 -3.10 -25.48
N GLU A 484 -18.03 -3.37 -24.19
CA GLU A 484 -19.03 -4.11 -23.40
C GLU A 484 -19.97 -3.12 -22.71
N LYS A 485 -21.26 -3.33 -22.87
CA LYS A 485 -22.29 -2.47 -22.31
C LYS A 485 -22.61 -2.85 -20.88
N ILE A 486 -22.49 -1.90 -19.97
CA ILE A 486 -22.88 -2.01 -18.57
C ILE A 486 -24.07 -1.11 -18.32
N THR A 487 -25.12 -1.63 -17.70
CA THR A 487 -26.33 -0.89 -17.33
C THR A 487 -26.74 -1.24 -15.91
N GLY A 488 -27.50 -0.35 -15.29
CA GLY A 488 -28.00 -0.62 -13.95
C GLY A 488 -28.89 0.46 -13.40
N ALA A 489 -29.25 0.30 -12.15
CA ALA A 489 -29.96 1.25 -11.33
C ALA A 489 -29.35 1.25 -9.92
N PHE A 490 -29.44 2.37 -9.26
CA PHE A 490 -28.86 2.53 -7.92
C PHE A 490 -29.71 3.44 -7.07
N LYS A 491 -29.99 3.04 -5.86
CA LYS A 491 -30.69 3.85 -4.87
C LYS A 491 -30.02 3.72 -3.51
N VAL A 492 -29.73 4.82 -2.89
CA VAL A 492 -29.31 4.89 -1.50
C VAL A 492 -30.25 5.80 -0.74
N ASN A 493 -30.60 5.41 0.45
CA ASN A 493 -31.37 6.24 1.37
C ASN A 493 -30.88 6.01 2.80
N ASP A 494 -31.13 7.01 3.66
CA ASP A 494 -30.63 7.05 5.01
C ASP A 494 -29.08 7.11 5.06
N LEU A 495 -28.52 8.32 5.10
CA LEU A 495 -27.06 8.52 5.11
C LEU A 495 -26.37 7.88 6.34
N LYS A 496 -27.13 7.57 7.40
CA LYS A 496 -26.59 6.92 8.59
C LYS A 496 -26.46 5.42 8.40
N ALA A 497 -27.55 4.78 8.01
CA ALA A 497 -27.58 3.34 7.76
C ALA A 497 -27.03 2.98 6.38
N MET A 498 -27.02 3.95 5.45
CA MET A 498 -26.65 3.79 4.04
C MET A 498 -27.33 2.57 3.42
N ASN A 499 -28.69 2.59 3.49
CA ASN A 499 -29.47 1.54 2.85
C ASN A 499 -29.37 1.66 1.34
N TYR A 500 -28.97 0.58 0.69
CA TYR A 500 -28.79 0.52 -0.76
C TYR A 500 -29.71 -0.49 -1.43
N ASP A 501 -30.06 -0.18 -2.66
CA ASP A 501 -30.77 -1.04 -3.61
C ASP A 501 -30.15 -0.80 -4.97
N PHE A 502 -29.41 -1.74 -5.50
CA PHE A 502 -28.76 -1.60 -6.79
C PHE A 502 -28.96 -2.84 -7.68
N SER A 503 -28.99 -2.60 -8.97
CA SER A 503 -28.92 -3.63 -9.99
C SER A 503 -27.82 -3.25 -11.00
N VAL A 504 -27.03 -4.24 -11.42
CA VAL A 504 -26.01 -4.08 -12.44
C VAL A 504 -26.08 -5.26 -13.40
N HIS A 505 -26.12 -4.96 -14.69
CA HIS A 505 -26.18 -5.92 -15.79
C HIS A 505 -25.09 -5.56 -16.80
N GLY A 506 -24.23 -6.49 -17.14
CA GLY A 506 -23.19 -6.21 -18.11
C GLY A 506 -22.12 -7.29 -18.20
N ALA A 507 -21.14 -7.01 -19.01
CA ALA A 507 -19.98 -7.87 -19.16
C ALA A 507 -18.68 -7.03 -19.04
N VAL A 508 -17.61 -7.67 -18.62
CA VAL A 508 -16.27 -7.08 -18.49
C VAL A 508 -15.27 -8.02 -19.13
N ASP A 509 -14.39 -7.48 -19.96
CA ASP A 509 -13.26 -8.17 -20.57
C ASP A 509 -12.00 -7.91 -19.74
N LEU A 510 -11.59 -8.92 -18.97
CA LEU A 510 -10.47 -8.79 -18.02
C LEU A 510 -9.13 -8.59 -18.73
N GLY A 511 -8.93 -9.20 -19.90
CA GLY A 511 -7.69 -9.04 -20.67
C GLY A 511 -7.48 -7.61 -21.13
N LYS A 512 -8.58 -6.94 -21.52
CA LYS A 512 -8.54 -5.52 -21.87
C LYS A 512 -8.26 -4.64 -20.66
N ILE A 513 -8.87 -4.95 -19.49
CA ILE A 513 -8.61 -4.22 -18.24
C ILE A 513 -7.15 -4.41 -17.81
N ALA A 514 -6.63 -5.63 -17.83
CA ALA A 514 -5.24 -5.92 -17.48
C ALA A 514 -4.23 -5.20 -18.42
N ALA A 515 -4.58 -5.04 -19.69
CA ALA A 515 -3.75 -4.28 -20.64
C ALA A 515 -3.68 -2.77 -20.31
N ILE A 516 -4.70 -2.26 -19.62
CA ILE A 516 -4.84 -0.85 -19.24
C ILE A 516 -4.24 -0.59 -17.84
N MET A 517 -4.45 -1.51 -16.94
CA MET A 517 -3.88 -1.49 -15.59
C MET A 517 -2.91 -2.66 -15.46
N PRO A 518 -1.66 -2.52 -15.93
CA PRO A 518 -0.69 -3.60 -15.85
C PRO A 518 -0.49 -4.02 -14.40
N MET A 519 -0.80 -5.29 -14.15
CA MET A 519 -0.51 -5.92 -12.87
C MET A 519 0.82 -6.62 -13.03
N GLU A 520 1.83 -6.18 -12.27
CA GLU A 520 3.15 -6.81 -12.33
C GLU A 520 3.03 -8.30 -12.01
N ASP A 521 3.58 -9.14 -12.89
CA ASP A 521 3.65 -10.60 -12.74
C ASP A 521 2.31 -11.36 -12.72
N ILE A 522 1.19 -10.74 -13.09
CA ILE A 522 -0.12 -11.41 -13.20
C ILE A 522 -0.59 -11.41 -14.65
N MET A 523 -0.92 -12.58 -15.17
CA MET A 523 -1.62 -12.74 -16.44
C MET A 523 -3.10 -12.94 -16.17
N LEU A 524 -3.94 -12.05 -16.68
CA LEU A 524 -5.38 -12.09 -16.49
C LEU A 524 -6.09 -11.86 -17.82
N GLU A 525 -6.93 -12.82 -18.22
CA GLU A 525 -7.74 -12.77 -19.45
C GLU A 525 -9.15 -13.29 -19.18
N GLY A 526 -10.07 -13.06 -20.10
CA GLY A 526 -11.41 -13.64 -20.12
C GLY A 526 -12.52 -12.62 -19.96
N LYS A 527 -13.75 -13.12 -20.09
CA LYS A 527 -14.96 -12.31 -19.95
C LYS A 527 -15.81 -12.77 -18.78
N ILE A 528 -16.21 -11.81 -17.98
CA ILE A 528 -17.16 -11.99 -16.88
C ILE A 528 -18.44 -11.25 -17.25
N LYS A 529 -19.56 -11.98 -17.39
CA LYS A 529 -20.89 -11.39 -17.48
C LYS A 529 -21.59 -11.57 -16.14
N ALA A 530 -22.16 -10.48 -15.65
CA ALA A 530 -22.87 -10.45 -14.38
C ALA A 530 -24.22 -9.78 -14.50
N ASP A 531 -25.23 -10.39 -13.89
CA ASP A 531 -26.56 -9.85 -13.65
C ASP A 531 -26.79 -9.88 -12.13
N ILE A 532 -26.71 -8.71 -11.48
CA ILE A 532 -26.66 -8.60 -10.01
C ILE A 532 -27.77 -7.68 -9.53
N ASP A 533 -28.58 -8.14 -8.59
CA ASP A 533 -29.47 -7.32 -7.76
C ASP A 533 -29.02 -7.43 -6.30
N ALA A 534 -28.83 -6.32 -5.62
CA ALA A 534 -28.46 -6.33 -4.21
C ALA A 534 -29.13 -5.23 -3.41
N LYS A 535 -29.64 -5.58 -2.22
CA LYS A 535 -30.25 -4.69 -1.24
C LYS A 535 -29.70 -4.96 0.14
N GLY A 536 -29.47 -3.90 0.88
CA GLY A 536 -28.94 -4.03 2.22
C GLY A 536 -28.64 -2.67 2.85
N SER A 537 -27.80 -2.68 3.87
CA SER A 537 -27.27 -1.47 4.45
C SER A 537 -25.79 -1.62 4.75
N TYR A 538 -25.05 -0.53 4.62
CA TYR A 538 -23.63 -0.50 4.96
C TYR A 538 -23.42 -0.81 6.46
N GLU A 539 -24.30 -0.30 7.32
CA GLU A 539 -24.31 -0.63 8.75
C GLU A 539 -24.39 -2.14 9.03
N ALA A 540 -25.18 -2.89 8.22
CA ALA A 540 -25.24 -4.33 8.35
C ALA A 540 -23.94 -5.04 7.90
N ILE A 541 -23.24 -4.48 6.92
CA ILE A 541 -21.94 -4.99 6.46
C ILE A 541 -20.87 -4.76 7.55
N GLU A 542 -20.76 -3.53 8.06
CA GLU A 542 -19.81 -3.20 9.15
C GLU A 542 -20.04 -4.03 10.42
N ALA A 543 -21.30 -4.31 10.73
CA ALA A 543 -21.65 -5.13 11.88
C ALA A 543 -21.60 -6.65 11.61
N ASN A 544 -21.04 -7.09 10.49
CA ASN A 544 -20.97 -8.50 10.05
C ASN A 544 -22.35 -9.21 10.03
N ARG A 545 -23.45 -8.44 9.85
CA ARG A 545 -24.82 -8.95 9.81
C ARG A 545 -25.26 -9.35 8.39
N PHE A 546 -24.44 -10.15 7.71
CA PHE A 546 -24.64 -10.53 6.31
C PHE A 546 -25.99 -11.22 6.02
N GLY A 547 -26.61 -11.82 7.03
CA GLY A 547 -27.97 -12.40 6.91
C GLY A 547 -29.10 -11.38 6.70
N GLN A 548 -28.83 -10.09 6.86
CA GLN A 548 -29.77 -8.99 6.61
C GLN A 548 -29.66 -8.42 5.20
N LEU A 549 -28.64 -8.85 4.42
CA LEU A 549 -28.45 -8.46 3.06
C LEU A 549 -29.30 -9.34 2.14
N ASP A 550 -29.90 -8.74 1.11
CA ASP A 550 -30.61 -9.45 0.05
C ASP A 550 -29.84 -9.21 -1.25
N SER A 551 -29.10 -10.20 -1.69
CA SER A 551 -28.37 -10.17 -2.94
C SER A 551 -28.64 -11.43 -3.75
N LYS A 552 -28.83 -11.28 -5.03
CA LYS A 552 -29.02 -12.39 -5.96
C LYS A 552 -28.45 -12.00 -7.32
N GLY A 553 -28.12 -12.99 -8.09
CA GLY A 553 -27.65 -12.75 -9.45
C GLY A 553 -27.13 -13.99 -10.11
N ASP A 554 -26.82 -13.80 -11.37
CA ASP A 554 -26.21 -14.80 -12.24
C ASP A 554 -24.82 -14.28 -12.68
N LEU A 555 -23.85 -15.17 -12.64
CA LEU A 555 -22.50 -14.94 -13.06
C LEU A 555 -22.13 -15.94 -14.16
N GLN A 556 -21.58 -15.46 -15.25
CA GLN A 556 -21.03 -16.26 -16.33
C GLN A 556 -19.59 -15.83 -16.59
N VAL A 557 -18.71 -16.79 -16.62
CA VAL A 557 -17.28 -16.60 -16.89
C VAL A 557 -16.93 -17.38 -18.13
N ASN A 558 -16.29 -16.74 -19.10
CA ASN A 558 -15.88 -17.38 -20.34
C ASN A 558 -14.42 -17.05 -20.64
N ASP A 559 -13.69 -18.05 -21.09
CA ASP A 559 -12.29 -17.95 -21.52
C ASP A 559 -11.38 -17.25 -20.50
N PHE A 560 -11.69 -17.41 -19.21
CA PHE A 560 -10.90 -16.86 -18.12
C PHE A 560 -9.54 -17.56 -18.05
N TYR A 561 -8.47 -16.77 -17.89
CA TYR A 561 -7.13 -17.26 -17.64
C TYR A 561 -6.47 -16.43 -16.56
N TYR A 562 -5.87 -17.10 -15.61
CA TYR A 562 -5.08 -16.52 -14.54
C TYR A 562 -3.78 -17.29 -14.39
N ALA A 563 -2.65 -16.60 -14.33
CA ALA A 563 -1.36 -17.14 -13.94
C ALA A 563 -0.55 -16.07 -13.24
N ASP A 564 0.27 -16.48 -12.29
CA ASP A 564 1.22 -15.63 -11.56
C ASP A 564 2.52 -16.41 -11.27
N LYS A 565 3.42 -15.80 -10.48
CA LYS A 565 4.69 -16.43 -10.10
C LYS A 565 4.50 -17.68 -9.24
N ASP A 566 3.47 -17.70 -8.41
CA ASP A 566 3.21 -18.81 -7.49
C ASP A 566 2.47 -19.94 -8.20
N TYR A 567 1.69 -19.61 -9.23
CA TYR A 567 0.92 -20.56 -10.05
C TYR A 567 1.22 -20.39 -11.55
N PRO A 568 2.47 -20.64 -11.97
CA PRO A 568 2.88 -20.44 -13.37
C PRO A 568 2.19 -21.39 -14.36
N GLN A 569 1.64 -22.52 -13.88
CA GLN A 569 0.86 -23.47 -14.68
C GLN A 569 -0.48 -22.87 -15.15
N GLY A 570 -0.96 -21.89 -14.40
CA GLY A 570 -2.17 -21.15 -14.68
C GLY A 570 -3.48 -21.95 -14.49
N VAL A 571 -4.54 -21.18 -14.35
CA VAL A 571 -5.92 -21.67 -14.26
C VAL A 571 -6.68 -21.10 -15.44
N ARG A 572 -7.22 -21.96 -16.28
CA ARG A 572 -8.06 -21.57 -17.41
C ARG A 572 -9.48 -22.08 -17.19
N ILE A 573 -10.47 -21.18 -17.17
CA ILE A 573 -11.88 -21.53 -17.14
C ILE A 573 -12.46 -21.28 -18.52
N ASN A 574 -12.78 -22.34 -19.24
CA ASN A 574 -13.42 -22.24 -20.56
C ASN A 574 -14.83 -21.65 -20.41
N GLU A 575 -15.57 -22.16 -19.44
CA GLU A 575 -16.91 -21.68 -19.11
C GLU A 575 -17.21 -21.97 -17.63
N ALA A 576 -17.75 -21.00 -16.92
CA ALA A 576 -18.37 -21.22 -15.63
C ALA A 576 -19.68 -20.45 -15.51
N SER A 577 -20.65 -21.03 -14.83
CA SER A 577 -21.95 -20.41 -14.55
C SER A 577 -22.32 -20.63 -13.10
N ALA A 578 -22.67 -19.55 -12.45
CA ALA A 578 -23.09 -19.56 -11.05
C ALA A 578 -24.28 -18.63 -10.84
N ASN A 579 -25.15 -18.99 -9.93
CA ASN A 579 -26.11 -18.06 -9.35
C ASN A 579 -25.84 -17.92 -7.87
N PHE A 580 -26.10 -16.76 -7.34
CA PHE A 580 -25.83 -16.47 -5.94
C PHE A 580 -27.01 -15.83 -5.21
N SER A 581 -27.04 -16.03 -3.92
CA SER A 581 -27.95 -15.49 -2.94
C SER A 581 -27.12 -14.99 -1.75
N PRO A 582 -27.65 -14.28 -0.76
CA PRO A 582 -26.84 -13.79 0.38
C PRO A 582 -26.10 -14.88 1.15
N LYS A 583 -26.57 -16.10 1.10
CA LYS A 583 -26.01 -17.23 1.86
C LYS A 583 -25.14 -18.15 1.02
N THR A 584 -25.39 -18.24 -0.27
CA THR A 584 -24.80 -19.27 -1.12
C THR A 584 -24.47 -18.75 -2.51
N ILE A 585 -23.35 -19.18 -3.03
CA ILE A 585 -23.07 -19.22 -4.48
C ILE A 585 -23.27 -20.65 -4.93
N ASN A 586 -24.15 -20.86 -5.90
CA ASN A 586 -24.41 -22.16 -6.49
C ASN A 586 -23.70 -22.21 -7.85
N LEU A 587 -22.56 -22.87 -7.89
CA LEU A 587 -21.81 -23.15 -9.10
C LEU A 587 -22.53 -24.25 -9.88
N THR A 588 -23.28 -23.88 -10.91
CA THR A 588 -24.08 -24.82 -11.69
C THR A 588 -23.26 -25.62 -12.69
N LYS A 589 -22.21 -25.00 -13.20
CA LYS A 589 -21.27 -25.57 -14.16
C LYS A 589 -19.92 -24.87 -14.06
N MET A 590 -18.86 -25.63 -14.15
CA MET A 590 -17.51 -25.14 -14.42
C MET A 590 -16.80 -26.15 -15.32
N ASP A 591 -16.27 -25.68 -16.43
CA ASP A 591 -15.35 -26.40 -17.31
C ASP A 591 -14.04 -25.60 -17.33
N ALA A 592 -13.01 -26.22 -16.80
CA ALA A 592 -11.73 -25.54 -16.55
C ALA A 592 -10.54 -26.43 -16.89
N ARG A 593 -9.37 -25.83 -16.96
CA ARG A 593 -8.09 -26.51 -16.96
C ARG A 593 -7.20 -25.94 -15.86
N LEU A 594 -6.71 -26.81 -15.04
CA LEU A 594 -5.68 -26.52 -14.04
C LEU A 594 -4.34 -26.96 -14.63
N GLY A 595 -3.53 -26.04 -15.12
CA GLY A 595 -2.41 -26.38 -16.01
C GLY A 595 -2.92 -27.09 -17.27
N LYS A 596 -2.46 -28.31 -17.55
CA LYS A 596 -2.94 -29.14 -18.67
C LYS A 596 -4.14 -30.01 -18.30
N SER A 597 -4.45 -30.13 -17.03
CA SER A 597 -5.46 -31.03 -16.48
C SER A 597 -6.88 -30.49 -16.68
N PRO A 598 -7.76 -31.12 -17.47
CA PRO A 598 -9.15 -30.71 -17.59
C PRO A 598 -9.90 -31.04 -16.30
N VAL A 599 -10.67 -30.07 -15.81
CA VAL A 599 -11.47 -30.20 -14.58
C VAL A 599 -12.86 -29.65 -14.79
N GLN A 600 -13.86 -30.44 -14.41
CA GLN A 600 -15.24 -29.99 -14.33
C GLN A 600 -15.68 -29.96 -12.87
N ALA A 601 -16.40 -28.91 -12.49
CA ALA A 601 -16.92 -28.80 -11.14
C ALA A 601 -18.31 -28.19 -11.11
N ASN A 602 -19.06 -28.58 -10.10
CA ASN A 602 -20.32 -27.97 -9.69
C ASN A 602 -20.47 -28.10 -8.18
N GLY A 603 -21.36 -27.30 -7.59
CA GLY A 603 -21.58 -27.34 -6.15
C GLY A 603 -21.96 -26.01 -5.54
N THR A 604 -21.77 -25.89 -4.26
CA THR A 604 -22.15 -24.68 -3.51
C THR A 604 -20.99 -24.13 -2.70
N LEU A 605 -20.89 -22.80 -2.68
CA LEU A 605 -20.04 -22.05 -1.77
C LEU A 605 -20.93 -21.29 -0.79
N THR A 606 -20.58 -21.30 0.47
CA THR A 606 -21.27 -20.57 1.53
C THR A 606 -20.30 -19.71 2.33
N ASN A 607 -20.81 -18.81 3.13
CA ASN A 607 -20.01 -17.84 3.89
C ASN A 607 -19.18 -16.87 3.02
N TYR A 608 -19.50 -16.75 1.74
CA TYR A 608 -18.68 -15.97 0.79
C TYR A 608 -18.73 -14.46 1.09
N MET A 609 -19.84 -13.94 1.62
CA MET A 609 -19.94 -12.53 1.99
C MET A 609 -19.05 -12.20 3.19
N ALA A 610 -19.03 -13.05 4.21
CA ALA A 610 -18.11 -12.88 5.34
C ALA A 610 -16.66 -12.99 4.85
N PHE A 611 -16.35 -13.95 4.01
CA PHE A 611 -15.02 -14.13 3.43
C PHE A 611 -14.54 -12.89 2.62
N LEU A 612 -15.44 -12.24 1.86
CA LEU A 612 -15.10 -11.10 1.02
C LEU A 612 -15.18 -9.73 1.73
N LEU A 613 -16.07 -9.59 2.71
CA LEU A 613 -16.45 -8.28 3.26
C LEU A 613 -16.11 -8.11 4.74
N SER A 614 -15.79 -9.18 5.48
CA SER A 614 -15.39 -9.09 6.88
C SER A 614 -13.90 -8.73 7.00
N GLU A 615 -13.56 -7.97 8.02
CA GLU A 615 -12.16 -7.75 8.43
C GLU A 615 -11.60 -8.94 9.23
N GLU A 616 -12.47 -9.82 9.70
CA GLU A 616 -12.08 -11.04 10.42
C GLU A 616 -11.71 -12.15 9.43
N ASP A 617 -10.70 -12.95 9.77
CA ASP A 617 -10.32 -14.13 9.00
C ASP A 617 -11.43 -15.16 9.05
N THR A 618 -12.28 -15.20 8.04
CA THR A 618 -13.39 -16.15 7.92
C THR A 618 -13.16 -17.12 6.77
N ASN A 619 -13.52 -18.38 6.97
CA ASN A 619 -13.34 -19.40 5.95
C ASN A 619 -14.45 -19.35 4.89
N LEU A 620 -14.05 -19.42 3.62
CA LEU A 620 -14.96 -19.75 2.54
C LEU A 620 -15.30 -21.25 2.61
N ILE A 621 -16.58 -21.57 2.73
CA ILE A 621 -17.05 -22.97 2.87
C ILE A 621 -17.55 -23.48 1.54
N GLY A 622 -17.01 -24.61 1.07
CA GLY A 622 -17.34 -25.21 -0.21
C GLY A 622 -17.81 -26.67 -0.12
N ASN A 623 -18.86 -27.02 -0.91
CA ASN A 623 -19.26 -28.39 -1.12
C ASN A 623 -19.36 -28.64 -2.63
N LEU A 624 -18.35 -29.31 -3.20
CA LEU A 624 -18.14 -29.41 -4.63
C LEU A 624 -18.14 -30.86 -5.09
N SER A 625 -18.62 -31.08 -6.30
CA SER A 625 -18.40 -32.30 -7.09
C SER A 625 -17.38 -31.95 -8.18
N VAL A 626 -16.28 -32.69 -8.21
CA VAL A 626 -15.18 -32.45 -9.14
C VAL A 626 -14.93 -33.68 -9.98
N TYR A 627 -14.80 -33.47 -11.29
CA TYR A 627 -14.48 -34.53 -12.25
C TYR A 627 -13.29 -34.12 -13.12
N SER A 628 -12.38 -35.06 -13.36
CA SER A 628 -11.29 -34.89 -14.34
C SER A 628 -11.12 -36.13 -15.18
N SER A 629 -10.99 -35.99 -16.48
CA SER A 629 -10.67 -37.13 -17.36
C SER A 629 -9.19 -37.53 -17.28
N ASN A 630 -8.30 -36.57 -16.96
CA ASN A 630 -6.88 -36.81 -16.77
C ASN A 630 -6.28 -35.68 -15.90
N PHE A 631 -5.96 -35.96 -14.66
CA PHE A 631 -5.36 -35.03 -13.74
C PHE A 631 -3.88 -35.33 -13.55
N ASP A 632 -3.01 -34.39 -13.91
CA ASP A 632 -1.55 -34.51 -13.76
C ASP A 632 -1.07 -33.72 -12.56
N VAL A 633 -0.82 -34.44 -11.46
CA VAL A 633 -0.31 -33.84 -10.22
C VAL A 633 1.13 -33.37 -10.39
N ASN A 634 1.89 -33.94 -11.33
CA ASN A 634 3.29 -33.61 -11.54
C ASN A 634 3.52 -32.16 -12.01
N GLU A 635 2.48 -31.55 -12.64
CA GLU A 635 2.53 -30.14 -13.04
C GLU A 635 2.57 -29.17 -11.85
N TRP A 636 2.17 -29.62 -10.67
CA TRP A 636 2.10 -28.84 -9.43
C TRP A 636 3.27 -29.16 -8.48
N ILE A 637 4.09 -30.15 -8.86
CA ILE A 637 5.33 -30.48 -8.18
C ILE A 637 6.46 -29.88 -9.02
N THR A 638 6.94 -28.69 -8.71
CA THR A 638 7.95 -27.97 -9.49
C THR A 638 9.30 -28.72 -9.45
N GLU A 639 9.84 -29.09 -10.63
CA GLU A 639 11.27 -29.35 -10.78
C GLU A 639 11.98 -28.01 -10.69
N ALA A 640 12.89 -27.86 -9.73
CA ALA A 640 13.80 -26.73 -9.68
C ALA A 640 14.69 -26.76 -10.92
N GLU A 641 14.61 -25.76 -11.79
CA GLU A 641 15.63 -25.53 -12.81
C GLU A 641 16.98 -25.39 -12.10
N SER A 642 17.92 -26.21 -12.49
CA SER A 642 19.28 -26.24 -12.01
C SER A 642 19.99 -24.91 -12.30
N VAL A 643 20.02 -24.04 -11.30
CA VAL A 643 20.93 -22.90 -11.30
C VAL A 643 21.82 -23.01 -10.08
N THR A 644 23.08 -23.38 -10.36
CA THR A 644 24.29 -23.26 -9.52
C THR A 644 24.22 -23.69 -8.04
N GLU A 645 25.17 -24.52 -7.65
CA GLU A 645 25.49 -24.94 -6.29
C GLU A 645 25.32 -23.84 -5.25
N ASP A 646 24.17 -23.74 -4.66
CA ASP A 646 23.81 -23.48 -3.28
C ASP A 646 22.30 -23.12 -3.23
N THR A 647 21.53 -23.90 -2.45
CA THR A 647 20.09 -23.74 -2.16
C THR A 647 19.11 -24.15 -3.29
N THR A 648 18.92 -25.45 -3.48
CA THR A 648 17.70 -25.97 -4.12
C THR A 648 16.55 -25.97 -3.12
N SER A 649 15.69 -24.99 -3.15
CA SER A 649 14.39 -25.07 -2.48
C SER A 649 13.37 -25.68 -3.44
N LEU A 650 13.12 -26.95 -3.36
CA LEU A 650 11.95 -27.59 -3.94
C LEU A 650 10.72 -27.10 -3.17
N GLN A 651 9.63 -26.76 -3.87
CA GLN A 651 8.48 -26.16 -3.21
C GLN A 651 7.48 -27.23 -2.77
N VAL A 652 7.22 -27.26 -1.47
CA VAL A 652 6.13 -27.99 -0.86
C VAL A 652 4.81 -27.43 -1.38
N ILE A 653 3.81 -28.28 -1.66
CA ILE A 653 2.48 -27.86 -2.07
C ILE A 653 1.81 -27.12 -0.91
N ALA A 654 1.76 -25.79 -0.98
CA ALA A 654 1.06 -24.98 -0.02
C ALA A 654 -0.47 -25.12 -0.19
N LEU A 655 -1.18 -25.19 0.92
CA LEU A 655 -2.65 -25.28 0.93
C LEU A 655 -3.22 -24.00 1.52
N PRO A 656 -4.33 -23.47 0.98
CA PRO A 656 -5.01 -22.31 1.55
C PRO A 656 -5.47 -22.55 3.00
N GLU A 657 -5.27 -21.58 3.87
CA GLU A 657 -5.70 -21.66 5.27
C GLU A 657 -7.15 -21.23 5.48
N ASN A 658 -7.64 -20.33 4.62
CA ASN A 658 -8.94 -19.66 4.75
C ASN A 658 -10.07 -20.32 3.96
N ILE A 659 -9.99 -21.62 3.75
CA ILE A 659 -11.06 -22.41 3.10
C ILE A 659 -11.48 -23.61 3.95
N ASP A 660 -12.73 -24.04 3.81
CA ASP A 660 -13.29 -25.28 4.35
C ASP A 660 -14.07 -25.98 3.24
N PHE A 661 -13.34 -26.75 2.42
CA PHE A 661 -13.89 -27.37 1.23
C PHE A 661 -14.06 -28.86 1.43
N THR A 662 -15.27 -29.34 1.13
CA THR A 662 -15.60 -30.77 0.97
C THR A 662 -15.85 -31.05 -0.49
N MET A 663 -15.10 -31.97 -1.06
CA MET A 663 -15.16 -32.29 -2.48
C MET A 663 -15.41 -33.76 -2.67
N SER A 664 -16.40 -34.10 -3.52
CA SER A 664 -16.55 -35.43 -4.08
C SER A 664 -15.77 -35.46 -5.40
N VAL A 665 -14.70 -36.20 -5.43
CA VAL A 665 -13.78 -36.23 -6.57
C VAL A 665 -13.93 -37.49 -7.36
N LYS A 666 -13.98 -37.39 -8.69
CA LYS A 666 -13.83 -38.48 -9.65
C LYS A 666 -12.79 -38.11 -10.70
N ALA A 667 -11.88 -39.02 -10.99
CA ALA A 667 -10.95 -38.89 -12.10
C ALA A 667 -10.80 -40.20 -12.85
N ASP A 668 -10.90 -40.13 -14.18
CA ASP A 668 -10.67 -41.36 -14.99
C ASP A 668 -9.20 -41.75 -14.89
N LYS A 669 -8.31 -40.76 -14.83
CA LYS A 669 -6.86 -40.95 -14.73
C LYS A 669 -6.22 -39.84 -13.89
N ILE A 670 -5.32 -40.23 -12.96
CA ILE A 670 -4.45 -39.32 -12.26
C ILE A 670 -3.01 -39.76 -12.52
N LEU A 671 -2.15 -38.81 -12.89
CA LEU A 671 -0.72 -38.98 -12.98
C LEU A 671 -0.05 -38.41 -11.73
N TYR A 672 0.72 -39.20 -11.04
CA TYR A 672 1.46 -38.80 -9.85
C TYR A 672 2.83 -39.49 -9.86
N ASP A 673 3.90 -38.72 -9.94
CA ASP A 673 5.24 -39.22 -10.19
C ASP A 673 5.26 -40.21 -11.40
N ASN A 674 5.71 -41.39 -11.24
CA ASN A 674 5.71 -42.46 -12.25
C ASN A 674 4.45 -43.34 -12.24
N LEU A 675 3.47 -42.99 -11.41
CA LEU A 675 2.25 -43.76 -11.21
C LEU A 675 1.10 -43.26 -12.09
N THR A 676 0.34 -44.21 -12.59
CA THR A 676 -0.97 -43.99 -13.23
C THR A 676 -2.07 -44.56 -12.36
N LEU A 677 -2.89 -43.67 -11.79
CA LEU A 677 -4.04 -44.04 -11.00
C LEU A 677 -5.29 -43.97 -11.90
N ASN A 678 -5.99 -45.07 -12.10
CA ASN A 678 -7.15 -45.18 -12.99
C ASN A 678 -8.44 -45.29 -12.19
N ASN A 679 -9.52 -44.65 -12.67
CA ASN A 679 -10.83 -44.67 -12.05
C ASN A 679 -10.78 -44.26 -10.58
N ALA A 680 -10.14 -43.14 -10.32
CA ALA A 680 -10.01 -42.59 -8.98
C ALA A 680 -11.34 -41.95 -8.54
N GLU A 681 -11.80 -42.28 -7.34
CA GLU A 681 -12.97 -41.67 -6.72
C GLU A 681 -12.84 -41.63 -5.20
N GLY A 682 -13.34 -40.56 -4.57
CA GLY A 682 -13.29 -40.41 -3.12
C GLY A 682 -13.76 -39.04 -2.67
N LYS A 683 -13.64 -38.80 -1.36
CA LYS A 683 -13.88 -37.49 -0.78
C LYS A 683 -12.57 -36.83 -0.45
N VAL A 684 -12.50 -35.57 -0.74
CA VAL A 684 -11.34 -34.72 -0.43
C VAL A 684 -11.84 -33.53 0.41
N TRP A 685 -11.20 -33.30 1.55
CA TRP A 685 -11.43 -32.14 2.37
C TRP A 685 -10.16 -31.31 2.43
N VAL A 686 -10.33 -29.99 2.27
CA VAL A 686 -9.24 -29.03 2.45
C VAL A 686 -9.71 -28.00 3.46
N LYS A 687 -9.00 -27.92 4.58
CA LYS A 687 -9.33 -27.01 5.66
C LYS A 687 -8.10 -26.67 6.48
N ASP A 688 -7.92 -25.38 6.79
CA ASP A 688 -6.84 -24.88 7.65
C ASP A 688 -5.45 -25.42 7.24
N ALA A 689 -5.11 -25.34 5.96
CA ALA A 689 -3.89 -25.90 5.36
C ALA A 689 -3.71 -27.42 5.54
N VAL A 690 -4.79 -28.15 5.75
CA VAL A 690 -4.79 -29.62 5.80
C VAL A 690 -5.67 -30.17 4.69
N LEU A 691 -5.12 -31.06 3.88
CA LEU A 691 -5.87 -31.90 2.94
C LEU A 691 -6.12 -33.27 3.55
N LYS A 692 -7.37 -33.73 3.52
CA LYS A 692 -7.75 -35.07 3.97
C LYS A 692 -8.46 -35.82 2.85
N LEU A 693 -8.06 -37.05 2.65
CA LEU A 693 -8.66 -38.01 1.72
C LEU A 693 -9.44 -39.04 2.51
N GLU A 694 -10.65 -39.33 2.09
CA GLU A 694 -11.50 -40.33 2.73
C GLU A 694 -12.10 -41.27 1.71
N GLY A 695 -11.88 -42.57 1.90
CA GLY A 695 -12.39 -43.63 1.05
C GLY A 695 -11.93 -43.50 -0.40
N PHE A 696 -10.71 -42.98 -0.63
CA PHE A 696 -10.23 -42.77 -1.98
C PHE A 696 -9.84 -44.08 -2.63
N LYS A 697 -10.52 -44.43 -3.72
CA LYS A 697 -10.35 -45.65 -4.45
C LYS A 697 -9.72 -45.42 -5.80
N THR A 698 -8.81 -46.28 -6.20
CA THR A 698 -8.20 -46.26 -7.52
C THR A 698 -7.64 -47.60 -7.93
N ASN A 699 -7.41 -47.80 -9.22
CA ASN A 699 -6.69 -48.92 -9.78
C ASN A 699 -5.30 -48.50 -10.26
N MET A 700 -4.29 -49.25 -9.88
CA MET A 700 -2.92 -49.00 -10.24
C MET A 700 -2.09 -50.30 -10.27
N LEU A 701 -1.05 -50.36 -11.09
CA LEU A 701 -0.11 -51.49 -11.14
C LEU A 701 -0.78 -52.85 -11.17
N GLY A 702 -1.90 -52.98 -11.90
CA GLY A 702 -2.67 -54.22 -12.03
C GLY A 702 -3.53 -54.64 -10.82
N GLY A 703 -3.52 -53.84 -9.75
CA GLY A 703 -4.33 -54.04 -8.53
C GLY A 703 -5.26 -52.88 -8.26
N SER A 704 -5.90 -52.90 -7.09
CA SER A 704 -6.73 -51.79 -6.60
C SER A 704 -6.21 -51.26 -5.26
N LEU A 705 -6.40 -50.02 -5.03
CA LEU A 705 -5.99 -49.29 -3.83
C LEU A 705 -7.23 -48.54 -3.28
N VAL A 706 -7.48 -48.66 -2.00
CA VAL A 706 -8.31 -47.75 -1.23
C VAL A 706 -7.45 -47.13 -0.16
N PHE A 707 -7.50 -45.82 -0.06
CA PHE A 707 -6.71 -45.16 0.98
C PHE A 707 -7.47 -44.01 1.64
N ASP A 708 -7.20 -43.86 2.90
CA ASP A 708 -7.54 -42.72 3.74
C ASP A 708 -6.24 -42.05 4.14
N GLY A 709 -6.19 -40.70 4.12
CA GLY A 709 -4.96 -40.03 4.49
C GLY A 709 -5.16 -38.56 4.75
N SER A 710 -4.14 -37.96 5.32
CA SER A 710 -4.06 -36.52 5.50
C SER A 710 -2.67 -36.00 5.15
N TYR A 711 -2.66 -34.83 4.56
CA TYR A 711 -1.48 -34.03 4.29
C TYR A 711 -1.63 -32.70 5.04
N ASN A 712 -0.70 -32.40 5.93
CA ASN A 712 -0.71 -31.19 6.75
C ASN A 712 0.43 -30.27 6.32
N ALA A 713 0.08 -29.17 5.69
CA ALA A 713 0.97 -28.15 5.19
C ALA A 713 0.99 -26.87 6.05
N LYS A 714 0.51 -26.93 7.30
CA LYS A 714 0.55 -25.77 8.23
C LYS A 714 1.95 -25.26 8.47
N ASP A 715 2.90 -26.15 8.54
CA ASP A 715 4.33 -25.83 8.50
C ASP A 715 4.90 -26.36 7.19
N ILE A 716 5.05 -25.49 6.21
CA ILE A 716 5.59 -25.84 4.88
C ILE A 716 7.06 -26.28 4.93
N THR A 717 7.78 -26.00 6.02
CA THR A 717 9.16 -26.45 6.20
C THR A 717 9.24 -27.91 6.66
N LYS A 718 8.16 -28.43 7.25
CA LYS A 718 8.03 -29.77 7.79
C LYS A 718 6.63 -30.35 7.57
N PRO A 719 6.21 -30.48 6.31
CA PRO A 719 4.87 -31.05 6.04
C PRO A 719 4.80 -32.47 6.56
N ALA A 720 3.67 -32.80 7.16
CA ALA A 720 3.44 -34.11 7.75
C ALA A 720 2.31 -34.84 7.01
N PHE A 721 2.39 -36.15 7.01
CA PHE A 721 1.32 -36.98 6.46
C PHE A 721 0.96 -38.14 7.37
N ASP A 722 -0.28 -38.60 7.26
CA ASP A 722 -0.83 -39.81 7.86
C ASP A 722 -1.64 -40.56 6.80
N MET A 723 -1.41 -41.84 6.62
CA MET A 723 -2.02 -42.58 5.54
C MET A 723 -2.33 -44.02 5.94
N THR A 724 -3.50 -44.50 5.57
CA THR A 724 -3.88 -45.93 5.66
C THR A 724 -4.20 -46.42 4.26
N LEU A 725 -3.45 -47.41 3.83
CA LEU A 725 -3.59 -48.06 2.52
C LEU A 725 -4.25 -49.44 2.67
N ASP A 726 -5.26 -49.72 1.86
CA ASP A 726 -5.87 -51.04 1.66
C ASP A 726 -5.63 -51.45 0.20
N ILE A 727 -4.58 -52.21 -0.02
CA ILE A 727 -4.12 -52.63 -1.34
C ILE A 727 -4.61 -54.04 -1.61
N SER A 728 -5.18 -54.26 -2.78
CA SER A 728 -5.56 -55.58 -3.24
C SER A 728 -4.87 -55.96 -4.55
N LYS A 729 -4.18 -57.10 -4.52
CA LYS A 729 -3.56 -57.80 -5.67
C LYS A 729 -2.60 -56.92 -6.48
N LEU A 730 -1.76 -56.15 -5.82
CA LEU A 730 -0.73 -55.33 -6.46
C LEU A 730 0.46 -56.22 -6.86
N GLY A 731 1.07 -56.00 -8.04
CA GLY A 731 2.28 -56.69 -8.46
C GLY A 731 3.44 -56.37 -7.53
N VAL A 732 4.13 -57.38 -6.97
CA VAL A 732 5.22 -57.16 -6.02
C VAL A 732 6.39 -56.44 -6.69
N GLN A 733 6.77 -56.84 -7.90
CA GLN A 733 7.85 -56.23 -8.65
C GLN A 733 7.50 -54.84 -9.15
N ASP A 734 6.26 -54.61 -9.49
CA ASP A 734 5.78 -53.26 -9.92
C ASP A 734 5.77 -52.32 -8.74
N ALA A 735 5.36 -52.78 -7.56
CA ALA A 735 5.48 -51.99 -6.31
C ALA A 735 6.92 -51.64 -5.96
N PHE A 736 7.84 -52.60 -6.15
CA PHE A 736 9.26 -52.38 -5.93
C PHE A 736 9.82 -51.29 -6.88
N LYS A 737 9.46 -51.32 -8.16
CA LYS A 737 9.90 -50.32 -9.15
C LYS A 737 9.35 -48.95 -8.89
N SER A 738 8.11 -48.86 -8.34
CA SER A 738 7.38 -47.62 -8.25
C SER A 738 7.48 -46.90 -6.88
N PHE A 739 7.81 -47.64 -5.82
CA PHE A 739 7.83 -47.08 -4.46
C PHE A 739 9.20 -47.13 -3.81
N VAL A 740 9.80 -45.97 -3.53
CA VAL A 740 11.07 -45.83 -2.81
C VAL A 740 11.01 -46.52 -1.43
N THR A 741 9.89 -46.44 -0.74
CA THR A 741 9.68 -47.12 0.54
C THR A 741 9.80 -48.66 0.41
N VAL A 742 9.24 -49.24 -0.65
CA VAL A 742 9.39 -50.67 -0.92
C VAL A 742 10.81 -51.01 -1.30
N GLN A 743 11.49 -50.19 -2.11
CA GLN A 743 12.90 -50.41 -2.47
C GLN A 743 13.79 -50.40 -1.22
N THR A 744 13.54 -49.49 -0.30
CA THR A 744 14.36 -49.31 0.90
C THR A 744 14.09 -50.36 1.98
N PHE A 745 12.82 -50.55 2.34
CA PHE A 745 12.45 -51.42 3.47
C PHE A 745 12.22 -52.89 3.11
N ALA A 746 11.88 -53.17 1.86
CA ALA A 746 11.67 -54.53 1.38
C ALA A 746 12.45 -54.82 0.10
N PRO A 747 13.79 -54.64 0.08
CA PRO A 747 14.61 -54.85 -1.11
C PRO A 747 14.50 -56.29 -1.69
N ILE A 748 14.05 -57.25 -0.87
CA ILE A 748 13.73 -58.62 -1.34
C ILE A 748 12.63 -58.63 -2.40
N ALA A 749 11.70 -57.65 -2.44
CA ALA A 749 10.59 -57.57 -3.35
C ALA A 749 11.03 -57.58 -4.84
N GLN A 750 12.25 -57.11 -5.17
CA GLN A 750 12.80 -57.18 -6.53
C GLN A 750 12.93 -58.63 -7.02
N HIS A 751 13.06 -59.59 -6.10
CA HIS A 751 13.25 -61.00 -6.37
C HIS A 751 11.94 -61.83 -6.16
N VAL A 752 10.86 -61.18 -5.72
CA VAL A 752 9.54 -61.83 -5.49
C VAL A 752 8.64 -61.53 -6.66
N THR A 753 8.20 -62.56 -7.36
CA THR A 753 7.13 -62.48 -8.38
C THR A 753 5.77 -62.76 -7.76
N GLY A 754 4.71 -62.30 -8.39
CA GLY A 754 3.33 -62.50 -7.94
C GLY A 754 2.67 -61.25 -7.40
N VAL A 755 1.63 -61.40 -6.66
CA VAL A 755 0.82 -60.27 -6.15
C VAL A 755 0.75 -60.26 -4.62
N PHE A 756 0.61 -59.07 -4.06
CA PHE A 756 0.35 -58.92 -2.63
C PHE A 756 -0.88 -58.09 -2.39
N SER A 757 -1.44 -58.29 -1.22
CA SER A 757 -2.48 -57.40 -0.66
C SER A 757 -2.01 -57.00 0.73
N THR A 758 -2.30 -55.75 1.09
CA THR A 758 -1.91 -55.24 2.41
C THR A 758 -2.93 -54.22 2.92
N LYS A 759 -3.13 -54.23 4.23
CA LYS A 759 -3.68 -53.07 4.92
C LYS A 759 -2.55 -52.52 5.81
N PHE A 760 -2.09 -51.34 5.48
CA PHE A 760 -0.93 -50.72 6.10
C PHE A 760 -1.24 -49.27 6.43
N SER A 761 -0.97 -48.88 7.68
CA SER A 761 -1.03 -47.47 8.11
C SER A 761 0.35 -46.97 8.41
N PHE A 762 0.67 -45.80 7.94
CA PHE A 762 1.95 -45.14 8.20
C PHE A 762 1.84 -43.63 8.22
N SER A 763 2.69 -42.99 8.97
CA SER A 763 2.79 -41.54 9.11
C SER A 763 4.26 -41.11 9.14
N GLY A 764 4.49 -39.84 8.86
CA GLY A 764 5.83 -39.27 8.85
C GLY A 764 5.89 -37.87 8.34
N LEU A 765 7.07 -37.38 8.11
CA LEU A 765 7.34 -36.09 7.48
C LEU A 765 7.64 -36.31 5.99
N LEU A 766 7.32 -35.28 5.20
CA LEU A 766 7.74 -35.16 3.82
C LEU A 766 8.96 -34.22 3.74
N GLY A 767 9.86 -34.52 2.84
CA GLY A 767 10.92 -33.60 2.44
C GLY A 767 10.39 -32.46 1.56
N GLN A 768 11.25 -31.52 1.24
CA GLN A 768 10.90 -30.43 0.32
C GLN A 768 10.59 -30.93 -1.10
N ASP A 769 11.04 -32.13 -1.44
CA ASP A 769 10.74 -32.88 -2.67
C ASP A 769 9.43 -33.68 -2.60
N MET A 770 8.62 -33.47 -1.57
CA MET A 770 7.40 -34.23 -1.28
C MET A 770 7.62 -35.74 -1.10
N MET A 771 8.86 -36.20 -0.98
CA MET A 771 9.18 -37.59 -0.70
C MET A 771 9.21 -37.85 0.81
N PRO A 772 8.76 -39.04 1.25
CA PRO A 772 8.82 -39.39 2.69
C PRO A 772 10.23 -39.34 3.26
N VAL A 773 10.40 -38.64 4.35
CA VAL A 773 11.63 -38.65 5.14
C VAL A 773 11.71 -40.00 5.86
N LEU A 774 12.49 -40.95 5.30
CA LEU A 774 12.46 -42.35 5.72
C LEU A 774 12.75 -42.56 7.20
N SER A 775 13.61 -41.71 7.81
CA SER A 775 13.92 -41.77 9.25
C SER A 775 12.76 -41.30 10.15
N SER A 776 11.77 -40.65 9.63
CA SER A 776 10.59 -40.18 10.35
C SER A 776 9.37 -41.12 10.22
N LEU A 777 9.51 -42.17 9.45
CA LEU A 777 8.40 -43.09 9.19
C LEU A 777 8.07 -43.96 10.39
N ASP A 778 6.82 -43.92 10.79
CA ASP A 778 6.19 -44.89 11.71
C ASP A 778 5.02 -45.57 11.03
N GLY A 779 4.85 -46.85 11.24
CA GLY A 779 3.72 -47.55 10.65
C GLY A 779 3.59 -49.03 11.01
N SER A 780 2.45 -49.59 10.66
CA SER A 780 2.20 -51.02 10.85
C SER A 780 1.15 -51.56 9.89
N GLY A 781 1.28 -52.82 9.57
CA GLY A 781 0.29 -53.44 8.71
C GLY A 781 0.48 -54.94 8.53
N LEU A 782 -0.45 -55.51 7.80
CA LEU A 782 -0.46 -56.96 7.45
C LEU A 782 -0.31 -57.10 5.94
N ILE A 783 0.78 -57.70 5.49
CA ILE A 783 1.07 -58.02 4.10
C ILE A 783 0.63 -59.48 3.82
N ARG A 784 -0.21 -59.70 2.83
CA ARG A 784 -0.66 -61.01 2.35
C ARG A 784 -0.04 -61.25 1.00
N LEU A 785 0.82 -62.23 0.91
CA LEU A 785 1.42 -62.67 -0.35
C LEU A 785 0.61 -63.82 -0.91
N ALA A 786 0.26 -63.78 -2.19
CA ALA A 786 -0.48 -64.84 -2.89
C ALA A 786 0.17 -65.12 -4.25
N GLU A 787 0.25 -66.39 -4.60
CA GLU A 787 0.81 -66.83 -5.88
C GLU A 787 2.23 -66.26 -6.11
N THR A 788 3.04 -66.26 -5.06
CA THR A 788 4.38 -65.65 -5.10
C THR A 788 5.48 -66.71 -5.29
N ALA A 789 6.54 -66.31 -5.96
CA ALA A 789 7.78 -67.08 -6.03
C ALA A 789 8.99 -66.15 -5.81
N LEU A 790 9.95 -66.69 -5.07
CA LEU A 790 11.22 -66.01 -4.82
C LEU A 790 12.23 -66.48 -5.85
N LYS A 791 12.79 -65.56 -6.62
CA LYS A 791 13.71 -65.88 -7.75
C LYS A 791 15.07 -65.17 -7.54
N ASP A 792 16.15 -65.99 -7.70
CA ASP A 792 17.53 -65.45 -7.67
C ASP A 792 17.93 -64.64 -6.46
N SER A 793 17.33 -64.83 -5.27
CA SER A 793 17.55 -64.01 -4.09
C SER A 793 18.97 -64.19 -3.52
N PRO A 794 19.72 -63.09 -3.24
CA PRO A 794 21.03 -63.17 -2.58
C PRO A 794 20.97 -63.81 -1.20
N LEU A 795 19.83 -63.69 -0.46
CA LEU A 795 19.66 -64.29 0.84
C LEU A 795 19.56 -65.81 0.74
N VAL A 796 18.86 -66.31 -0.28
CA VAL A 796 18.75 -67.73 -0.55
C VAL A 796 20.11 -68.31 -0.96
N LYS A 797 20.82 -67.62 -1.85
CA LYS A 797 22.19 -68.02 -2.25
C LYS A 797 23.13 -68.04 -1.08
N GLY A 798 23.01 -67.13 -0.13
CA GLY A 798 23.81 -67.12 1.10
C GLY A 798 23.50 -68.33 1.96
N ILE A 799 22.29 -68.78 2.12
CA ILE A 799 21.88 -69.96 2.89
C ILE A 799 22.37 -71.23 2.16
N THR A 800 22.12 -71.36 0.85
CA THR A 800 22.52 -72.57 0.08
C THR A 800 24.01 -72.72 -0.02
N SER A 801 24.78 -71.64 0.06
CA SER A 801 26.29 -71.73 0.12
C SER A 801 26.81 -72.39 1.38
N LEU A 802 26.04 -72.39 2.46
CA LEU A 802 26.36 -72.97 3.76
C LEU A 802 25.73 -74.35 3.97
N THR A 803 24.83 -74.76 3.11
CA THR A 803 24.04 -75.98 3.21
C THR A 803 24.16 -76.82 1.92
N LYS A 804 23.67 -78.05 1.93
CA LYS A 804 23.51 -78.87 0.72
C LYS A 804 22.06 -78.81 0.16
N LEU A 805 21.34 -77.78 0.52
CA LEU A 805 20.04 -77.53 -0.09
C LEU A 805 20.24 -77.22 -1.57
N GLU A 806 19.37 -77.77 -2.40
CA GLU A 806 19.41 -77.51 -3.84
C GLU A 806 19.25 -76.02 -4.16
N ASP A 807 20.19 -75.50 -4.92
CA ASP A 807 20.07 -74.11 -5.39
C ASP A 807 19.07 -74.09 -6.53
N THR A 808 17.78 -74.04 -6.23
CA THR A 808 16.72 -73.80 -7.19
C THR A 808 16.60 -72.34 -7.43
N SER A 809 16.75 -71.87 -8.68
CA SER A 809 16.66 -70.46 -9.05
C SER A 809 15.30 -69.86 -8.74
N THR A 810 14.31 -70.67 -8.43
CA THR A 810 12.95 -70.23 -8.13
C THR A 810 12.35 -71.10 -6.98
N ILE A 811 11.95 -70.45 -5.90
CA ILE A 811 11.27 -71.06 -4.76
C ILE A 811 9.78 -70.59 -4.78
N SER A 812 8.84 -71.49 -5.04
CA SER A 812 7.44 -71.17 -4.91
C SER A 812 7.07 -70.98 -3.44
N LEU A 813 6.45 -69.86 -3.12
CA LEU A 813 5.98 -69.54 -1.77
C LEU A 813 4.49 -69.81 -1.65
N LYS A 814 4.09 -70.54 -0.63
CA LYS A 814 2.67 -70.68 -0.30
C LYS A 814 2.08 -69.37 0.14
N PRO A 815 0.78 -69.10 -0.05
CA PRO A 815 0.15 -67.92 0.49
C PRO A 815 0.46 -67.72 1.97
N MET A 816 0.91 -66.49 2.32
CA MET A 816 1.34 -66.22 3.68
C MET A 816 0.92 -64.79 4.11
N ASN A 817 0.88 -64.62 5.42
CA ASN A 817 0.62 -63.32 6.08
C ASN A 817 1.87 -62.87 6.84
N ILE A 818 2.35 -61.65 6.58
CA ILE A 818 3.50 -61.08 7.22
C ILE A 818 3.07 -59.80 7.94
N THR A 819 3.18 -59.74 9.24
CA THR A 819 3.02 -58.50 9.98
C THR A 819 4.32 -57.71 9.86
N ALA A 820 4.18 -56.44 9.61
CA ALA A 820 5.29 -55.50 9.47
C ALA A 820 5.06 -54.25 10.32
N ARG A 821 6.09 -53.70 10.94
CA ARG A 821 6.07 -52.47 11.70
C ARG A 821 7.27 -51.64 11.30
N ILE A 822 7.01 -50.37 11.06
CA ILE A 822 8.07 -49.35 10.87
C ILE A 822 8.06 -48.53 12.16
N GLU A 823 9.22 -48.42 12.81
CA GLU A 823 9.44 -47.65 14.02
C GLU A 823 10.79 -46.94 13.86
N ASP A 824 10.87 -45.65 14.02
CA ASP A 824 12.06 -44.81 13.86
C ASP A 824 12.85 -45.10 12.57
N GLY A 825 12.13 -45.25 11.46
CA GLY A 825 12.74 -45.57 10.16
C GLY A 825 13.30 -46.97 10.01
N MET A 826 12.94 -47.93 10.89
CA MET A 826 13.30 -49.34 10.78
C MET A 826 12.07 -50.19 10.55
N LEU A 827 12.04 -50.97 9.47
CA LEU A 827 11.04 -52.01 9.24
C LEU A 827 11.34 -53.24 10.10
N ASN A 828 10.46 -53.55 11.05
CA ASN A 828 10.54 -54.73 11.92
C ASN A 828 9.51 -55.77 11.47
N ILE A 829 9.96 -56.99 11.28
CA ILE A 829 9.13 -58.14 10.92
C ILE A 829 9.12 -59.11 12.07
N PRO A 830 8.04 -59.23 12.85
CA PRO A 830 7.88 -60.27 13.88
C PRO A 830 7.95 -61.65 13.30
N PRO A 831 8.21 -62.67 14.15
CA PRO A 831 8.31 -64.04 13.67
C PRO A 831 7.11 -64.50 12.86
N PHE A 832 7.36 -64.93 11.64
CA PHE A 832 6.37 -65.56 10.76
C PHE A 832 6.86 -66.87 10.19
N GLU A 833 5.94 -67.76 9.80
CA GLU A 833 6.24 -69.09 9.31
C GLU A 833 5.95 -69.17 7.79
N LEU A 834 6.88 -69.78 7.08
CA LEU A 834 6.71 -70.10 5.65
C LEU A 834 7.38 -71.46 5.33
N LYS A 835 7.27 -71.91 4.08
CA LYS A 835 8.05 -73.05 3.60
C LYS A 835 9.11 -72.55 2.59
N LEU A 836 10.36 -72.89 2.84
CA LEU A 836 11.43 -72.74 1.88
C LEU A 836 11.86 -74.16 1.44
N TRP A 837 11.91 -74.43 0.14
CA TRP A 837 12.18 -75.76 -0.41
C TRP A 837 11.27 -76.86 0.19
N ASP A 838 10.02 -76.61 0.46
CA ASP A 838 9.09 -77.48 1.21
C ASP A 838 9.46 -77.73 2.71
N TYR A 839 10.49 -77.13 3.24
CA TYR A 839 10.85 -77.20 4.65
C TYR A 839 10.21 -76.09 5.45
N PRO A 840 9.64 -76.35 6.61
CA PRO A 840 9.17 -75.30 7.51
C PRO A 840 10.27 -74.34 7.87
N ALA A 841 10.04 -73.05 7.69
CA ALA A 841 10.97 -71.99 8.07
C ALA A 841 10.24 -70.88 8.90
N LYS A 842 10.96 -70.35 9.86
CA LYS A 842 10.50 -69.23 10.67
C LYS A 842 11.49 -68.07 10.52
N ILE A 843 10.99 -66.93 10.09
CA ILE A 843 11.79 -65.77 9.80
C ILE A 843 11.31 -64.61 10.67
N GLN A 844 12.27 -63.85 11.19
CA GLN A 844 12.06 -62.59 11.89
C GLN A 844 13.25 -61.68 11.64
N GLY A 845 13.06 -60.33 11.73
CA GLY A 845 14.20 -59.43 11.59
C GLY A 845 13.78 -57.99 11.27
N SER A 846 14.76 -57.22 10.88
CA SER A 846 14.56 -55.81 10.54
C SER A 846 15.39 -55.37 9.36
N THR A 847 14.85 -54.34 8.67
CA THR A 847 15.53 -53.59 7.60
C THR A 847 15.54 -52.11 7.96
N GLY A 848 16.71 -51.49 8.03
CA GLY A 848 16.86 -50.05 8.26
C GLY A 848 16.74 -49.24 7.00
N PHE A 849 16.41 -47.96 7.13
CA PHE A 849 16.38 -47.01 6.01
C PHE A 849 17.77 -46.84 5.32
N ASP A 850 18.82 -47.16 6.03
CA ASP A 850 20.20 -47.16 5.52
C ASP A 850 20.55 -48.45 4.73
N GLY A 851 19.57 -49.31 4.49
CA GLY A 851 19.69 -50.58 3.76
C GLY A 851 20.36 -51.71 4.54
N ARG A 852 20.67 -51.52 5.81
CA ARG A 852 21.17 -52.61 6.69
C ARG A 852 20.05 -53.58 7.00
N ILE A 853 20.38 -54.85 6.98
CA ILE A 853 19.46 -55.93 7.33
C ILE A 853 19.96 -56.73 8.53
N ASN A 854 19.02 -57.19 9.33
CA ASN A 854 19.27 -58.08 10.46
C ASN A 854 18.14 -59.11 10.60
N TYR A 855 18.32 -60.27 10.01
CA TYR A 855 17.31 -61.33 10.04
C TYR A 855 17.82 -62.60 10.70
N LEU A 856 16.94 -63.27 11.40
CA LEU A 856 17.09 -64.61 11.90
C LEU A 856 16.18 -65.54 11.11
N VAL A 857 16.74 -66.51 10.45
CA VAL A 857 16.04 -67.55 9.66
C VAL A 857 16.28 -68.89 10.32
N ASN A 858 15.19 -69.51 10.82
CA ASN A 858 15.22 -70.89 11.34
C ASN A 858 14.51 -71.77 10.33
N ILE A 859 15.17 -72.82 9.85
CA ILE A 859 14.69 -73.85 8.89
C ILE A 859 14.80 -75.21 9.45
N ASP A 860 13.68 -75.99 9.42
CA ASP A 860 13.63 -77.38 9.84
C ASP A 860 13.94 -78.28 8.63
N VAL A 861 15.19 -78.74 8.53
CA VAL A 861 15.67 -79.55 7.38
C VAL A 861 16.12 -80.91 7.82
N PRO A 862 15.96 -81.95 6.98
CA PRO A 862 16.59 -83.29 7.28
C PRO A 862 18.08 -83.18 7.43
N ALA A 863 18.63 -83.90 8.46
CA ALA A 863 20.08 -83.89 8.72
C ALA A 863 20.94 -84.28 7.52
N SER A 864 20.43 -85.14 6.62
CA SER A 864 21.07 -85.49 5.37
C SER A 864 21.40 -84.39 4.39
N LYS A 865 20.71 -83.23 4.53
CA LYS A 865 20.90 -82.02 3.68
C LYS A 865 22.00 -81.08 4.24
N PHE A 866 22.72 -81.48 5.29
CA PHE A 866 23.79 -80.66 5.84
C PHE A 866 25.13 -80.90 5.12
N GLY A 867 25.90 -79.78 5.02
CA GLY A 867 27.28 -79.90 4.57
C GLY A 867 28.16 -80.67 5.59
N THR A 868 29.32 -81.13 5.18
CA THR A 868 30.25 -81.94 6.00
C THR A 868 30.67 -81.28 7.31
N LYS A 869 30.73 -79.98 7.39
CA LYS A 869 31.04 -79.21 8.60
C LYS A 869 29.95 -79.25 9.64
N ILE A 870 28.71 -79.21 9.22
CA ILE A 870 27.53 -79.22 10.09
C ILE A 870 27.19 -80.61 10.53
N ASN A 871 27.34 -81.64 9.64
CA ASN A 871 27.19 -83.05 10.02
C ASN A 871 28.14 -83.46 11.14
N GLY A 872 29.37 -82.93 11.18
CA GLY A 872 30.34 -83.16 12.24
C GLY A 872 29.90 -82.60 13.60
N LEU A 873 29.21 -81.48 13.62
CA LEU A 873 28.70 -80.84 14.85
C LEU A 873 27.42 -81.49 15.34
N VAL A 874 26.53 -81.91 14.47
CA VAL A 874 25.25 -82.55 14.79
C VAL A 874 25.45 -84.06 15.18
N SER A 875 26.35 -84.76 14.53
CA SER A 875 26.63 -86.15 14.84
C SER A 875 27.39 -86.31 16.21
N GLY A 876 28.10 -85.26 16.60
CA GLY A 876 28.70 -85.22 17.95
C GLY A 876 27.74 -85.03 19.10
N LEU A 877 26.55 -84.46 18.78
CA LEU A 877 25.53 -84.11 19.80
C LEU A 877 24.44 -85.13 19.99
N VAL A 878 24.12 -86.00 19.06
CA VAL A 878 22.87 -86.78 19.08
C VAL A 878 23.02 -88.24 18.72
N GLY A 879 24.21 -88.84 18.64
CA GLY A 879 24.40 -90.30 18.42
C GLY A 879 23.69 -90.86 17.17
N SER A 880 24.27 -91.85 16.54
CA SER A 880 24.01 -92.36 15.20
C SER A 880 22.54 -92.47 14.71
N ASP A 881 22.40 -92.14 13.46
CA ASP A 881 21.24 -92.30 12.52
C ASP A 881 20.08 -91.33 12.58
N LEU A 882 20.41 -90.08 12.29
CA LEU A 882 19.43 -89.01 12.13
C LEU A 882 19.19 -88.58 10.69
N SER A 883 19.59 -89.35 9.68
CA SER A 883 19.54 -88.98 8.30
C SER A 883 18.12 -88.53 7.81
N ASN A 884 17.05 -88.92 8.48
CA ASN A 884 15.67 -88.64 8.20
C ASN A 884 14.98 -87.76 9.27
N THR A 885 15.71 -87.29 10.27
CA THR A 885 15.15 -86.42 11.28
C THR A 885 15.38 -84.93 10.91
N ASN A 886 14.29 -84.09 10.93
CA ASN A 886 14.41 -82.67 10.70
C ASN A 886 15.09 -81.98 11.92
N VAL A 887 16.14 -81.29 11.64
CA VAL A 887 16.89 -80.52 12.65
C VAL A 887 16.73 -79.03 12.33
N PRO A 888 16.38 -78.16 13.29
CA PRO A 888 16.29 -76.74 13.07
C PRO A 888 17.65 -76.09 12.87
N LEU A 889 17.91 -75.43 11.77
CA LEU A 889 19.07 -74.63 11.52
C LEU A 889 18.72 -73.15 11.68
N ALA A 890 19.53 -72.42 12.42
CA ALA A 890 19.39 -70.99 12.62
C ALA A 890 20.50 -70.23 11.86
N PHE A 891 20.04 -69.27 11.01
CA PHE A 891 20.95 -68.43 10.28
C PHE A 891 20.73 -66.92 10.67
N ASN A 892 21.78 -66.25 11.09
CA ASN A 892 21.85 -64.83 11.26
C ASN A 892 22.28 -64.23 9.92
N ILE A 893 21.45 -63.33 9.40
CA ILE A 893 21.66 -62.63 8.13
C ILE A 893 21.81 -61.13 8.43
N GLY A 894 23.00 -60.65 8.33
CA GLY A 894 23.32 -59.24 8.54
C GLY A 894 23.91 -58.57 7.30
N GLY A 895 24.42 -57.37 7.39
CA GLY A 895 25.02 -56.63 6.32
C GLY A 895 23.98 -55.83 5.53
N SER A 896 24.12 -55.75 4.21
CA SER A 896 23.10 -55.16 3.31
C SER A 896 22.44 -56.25 2.47
N TYR A 897 21.22 -55.97 1.97
CA TYR A 897 20.49 -56.92 1.14
C TYR A 897 21.30 -57.37 -0.10
N ALA A 898 22.03 -56.43 -0.73
CA ALA A 898 22.85 -56.74 -1.92
C ALA A 898 24.10 -57.58 -1.60
N ARG A 899 24.61 -57.48 -0.36
CA ARG A 899 25.80 -58.24 0.13
C ARG A 899 25.50 -58.79 1.52
N PRO A 900 24.62 -59.77 1.62
CA PRO A 900 24.23 -60.31 2.93
C PRO A 900 25.39 -61.10 3.53
N ASN A 901 25.64 -60.88 4.82
CA ASN A 901 26.54 -61.71 5.64
C ASN A 901 25.68 -62.79 6.29
N VAL A 902 25.70 -64.01 5.73
CA VAL A 902 24.95 -65.14 6.26
C VAL A 902 25.89 -65.99 7.14
N ALA A 903 25.57 -66.13 8.41
CA ALA A 903 26.34 -66.93 9.36
C ALA A 903 25.36 -67.85 10.10
N MET A 904 25.83 -69.04 10.44
CA MET A 904 25.07 -69.88 11.36
C MET A 904 25.05 -69.24 12.76
N ALA A 905 23.94 -69.33 13.45
CA ALA A 905 23.84 -68.96 14.86
C ALA A 905 24.80 -69.89 15.70
N SER A 906 25.38 -69.36 16.76
CA SER A 906 26.38 -70.09 17.60
C SER A 906 25.85 -71.43 18.16
N SER A 907 26.74 -72.39 18.34
CA SER A 907 26.43 -73.75 18.80
C SER A 907 25.63 -73.78 20.12
N GLU A 908 25.85 -72.84 21.04
CA GLU A 908 25.08 -72.75 22.31
C GLU A 908 23.63 -72.42 22.11
N SER A 909 23.31 -71.53 21.18
CA SER A 909 21.91 -71.17 20.86
C SER A 909 21.26 -72.30 20.07
N LEU A 910 21.98 -73.02 19.29
CA LEU A 910 21.52 -74.22 18.57
C LEU A 910 21.17 -75.36 19.50
N GLU A 911 22.05 -75.62 20.49
CA GLU A 911 21.85 -76.67 21.55
C GLU A 911 20.58 -76.34 22.40
N ALA A 912 20.44 -75.09 22.85
CA ALA A 912 19.29 -74.66 23.63
C ALA A 912 17.99 -74.74 22.78
N TYR A 913 18.04 -74.42 21.50
CA TYR A 913 16.90 -74.45 20.61
C TYR A 913 16.48 -75.91 20.28
N ILE A 914 17.52 -76.80 19.98
CA ILE A 914 17.29 -78.23 19.75
C ILE A 914 16.77 -78.89 21.01
N SER A 915 17.27 -78.56 22.19
CA SER A 915 16.81 -79.08 23.49
C SER A 915 15.37 -78.64 23.77
N ASN A 916 15.00 -77.42 23.47
CA ASN A 916 13.63 -76.88 23.65
C ASN A 916 12.67 -77.41 22.60
N ALA A 917 13.06 -77.56 21.32
CA ALA A 917 12.25 -78.21 20.29
C ALA A 917 11.99 -79.68 20.51
N LEU A 918 12.93 -80.38 21.05
CA LEU A 918 12.76 -81.79 21.51
C LEU A 918 11.83 -81.89 22.73
N LYS A 919 11.92 -80.97 23.67
CA LYS A 919 11.02 -80.88 24.83
C LYS A 919 9.60 -80.56 24.45
N SER A 920 9.38 -79.70 23.46
CA SER A 920 8.06 -79.33 22.94
C SER A 920 7.35 -80.43 22.14
N LYS A 921 8.13 -81.33 21.49
CA LYS A 921 7.58 -82.50 20.78
C LYS A 921 7.15 -83.62 21.76
N VAL A 922 7.65 -83.62 23.00
CA VAL A 922 7.24 -84.62 24.02
C VAL A 922 6.04 -84.15 24.85
N SER A 923 5.75 -82.88 24.93
CA SER A 923 4.60 -82.31 25.62
C SER A 923 3.52 -81.97 24.64
N GLY A 924 2.52 -82.87 24.43
CA GLY A 924 1.38 -82.64 23.56
C GLY A 924 0.45 -81.56 24.12
N GLN A 925 0.78 -80.27 23.95
CA GLN A 925 -0.14 -79.15 24.18
C GLN A 925 -0.03 -78.16 23.06
N LYS A 926 -0.90 -78.34 22.04
CA LYS A 926 -0.95 -77.47 20.84
C LYS A 926 -2.03 -76.39 20.88
N GLU A 927 -2.90 -76.33 21.91
CA GLU A 927 -4.07 -75.44 21.90
C GLU A 927 -3.92 -74.15 22.76
N ASP A 928 -3.24 -74.19 23.90
CA ASP A 928 -3.19 -73.05 24.83
C ASP A 928 -2.33 -71.84 24.37
N VAL A 929 -1.40 -72.04 23.43
CA VAL A 929 -0.48 -70.96 22.96
C VAL A 929 -1.14 -70.09 21.91
N LYS A 930 -2.05 -70.66 21.14
CA LYS A 930 -2.76 -69.91 20.09
C LYS A 930 -3.78 -68.91 20.64
N GLU A 931 -4.46 -69.26 21.72
CA GLU A 931 -5.40 -68.37 22.40
C GLU A 931 -4.72 -67.26 23.18
N LYS A 932 -3.57 -67.51 23.87
CA LYS A 932 -2.80 -66.50 24.55
C LYS A 932 -2.18 -65.49 23.63
N ILE A 933 -1.69 -65.91 22.47
CA ILE A 933 -1.10 -65.01 21.46
C ILE A 933 -2.19 -64.12 20.83
N THR A 934 -3.40 -64.64 20.60
CA THR A 934 -4.49 -63.87 20.04
C THR A 934 -5.05 -62.87 21.05
N ALA A 935 -5.10 -63.18 22.34
CA ALA A 935 -5.55 -62.32 23.40
C ALA A 935 -4.53 -61.20 23.69
N ASP A 936 -3.20 -61.51 23.71
CA ASP A 936 -2.13 -60.52 23.88
C ASP A 936 -2.07 -59.55 22.68
N PHE A 937 -2.37 -60.05 21.45
CA PHE A 937 -2.44 -59.22 20.26
C PHE A 937 -3.59 -58.20 20.30
N LYS A 938 -4.77 -58.64 20.76
CA LYS A 938 -5.92 -57.78 20.89
C LYS A 938 -5.77 -56.71 21.98
N ALA A 939 -5.18 -57.09 23.13
CA ALA A 939 -4.87 -56.18 24.23
C ALA A 939 -3.79 -55.11 23.84
N LYS A 940 -2.79 -55.52 23.03
CA LYS A 940 -1.79 -54.59 22.50
C LYS A 940 -2.32 -53.70 21.37
N GLU A 941 -3.23 -54.20 20.55
CA GLU A 941 -3.90 -53.37 19.52
C GLU A 941 -4.75 -52.30 20.14
N ASP A 942 -5.47 -52.60 21.22
CA ASP A 942 -6.31 -51.63 21.95
C ASP A 942 -5.43 -50.65 22.75
N SER A 943 -4.30 -51.08 23.30
CA SER A 943 -3.28 -50.23 23.97
C SER A 943 -2.58 -49.29 22.99
N LEU A 944 -2.32 -49.73 21.75
CA LEU A 944 -1.74 -48.90 20.70
C LEU A 944 -2.73 -47.84 20.17
N LYS A 945 -3.99 -48.19 20.03
CA LYS A 945 -5.04 -47.21 19.67
C LYS A 945 -5.18 -46.11 20.74
N GLN A 946 -5.02 -46.46 22.01
CA GLN A 946 -5.08 -45.52 23.13
C GLN A 946 -3.83 -44.65 23.22
N ALA A 947 -2.63 -45.23 23.03
CA ALA A 947 -1.37 -44.49 22.99
C ALA A 947 -1.27 -43.53 21.75
N PHE A 948 -1.87 -43.94 20.63
CA PHE A 948 -1.98 -43.09 19.42
C PHE A 948 -2.90 -41.89 19.66
N LYS A 949 -3.98 -42.11 20.42
CA LYS A 949 -4.93 -41.05 20.76
C LYS A 949 -4.28 -40.05 21.76
N GLU A 950 -3.53 -40.53 22.74
CA GLU A 950 -2.83 -39.68 23.73
C GLU A 950 -1.65 -38.93 23.11
N LYS A 951 -0.84 -39.53 22.21
CA LYS A 951 0.23 -38.83 21.51
C LYS A 951 -0.28 -37.80 20.50
N SER A 952 -1.44 -38.05 19.89
CA SER A 952 -2.11 -37.10 19.01
C SER A 952 -2.62 -35.88 19.77
N GLU A 953 -3.03 -36.02 21.04
CA GLU A 953 -3.48 -34.91 21.88
C GLU A 953 -2.29 -34.12 22.49
N VAL A 954 -1.19 -34.79 22.84
CA VAL A 954 0.03 -34.11 23.36
C VAL A 954 0.78 -33.34 22.26
N ALA A 955 0.72 -33.80 21.01
CA ALA A 955 1.30 -33.06 19.88
C ALA A 955 0.48 -31.80 19.55
N LYS A 956 -0.82 -31.76 19.88
CA LYS A 956 -1.63 -30.57 19.71
C LYS A 956 -1.27 -29.43 20.65
N ASP A 957 -0.87 -29.73 21.88
CA ASP A 957 -0.65 -28.69 22.89
C ASP A 957 0.72 -28.02 22.86
N SER A 958 1.78 -28.67 22.34
CA SER A 958 3.11 -28.09 22.31
C SER A 958 3.44 -27.32 21.02
N VAL A 959 2.70 -27.51 19.93
CA VAL A 959 2.90 -26.82 18.65
C VAL A 959 2.13 -25.49 18.58
N VAL A 960 1.07 -25.36 19.36
CA VAL A 960 0.20 -24.17 19.35
C VAL A 960 0.87 -22.94 19.98
N GLN A 961 1.84 -23.09 20.87
CA GLN A 961 2.49 -21.95 21.56
C GLN A 961 3.69 -21.32 20.81
N GLU A 962 4.33 -22.01 19.90
CA GLU A 962 5.48 -21.48 19.17
C GLU A 962 5.14 -20.98 17.76
N ALA A 963 4.10 -21.52 17.14
CA ALA A 963 3.64 -21.14 15.81
C ALA A 963 2.91 -19.78 15.76
N SER A 964 2.33 -19.32 16.86
CA SER A 964 1.57 -18.06 16.89
C SER A 964 2.45 -16.80 16.71
N LYS A 965 3.75 -16.87 16.95
CA LYS A 965 4.67 -15.72 16.80
C LYS A 965 5.27 -15.54 15.41
N LEU A 966 5.31 -16.60 14.58
CA LEU A 966 5.82 -16.48 13.20
C LEU A 966 4.72 -16.24 12.16
N VAL A 967 3.49 -16.64 12.49
CA VAL A 967 2.33 -16.49 11.59
C VAL A 967 1.87 -15.03 11.45
N ASP A 968 2.05 -14.21 12.49
CA ASP A 968 1.64 -12.81 12.47
C ASP A 968 2.44 -11.94 11.47
N GLN A 969 3.67 -12.32 11.14
CA GLN A 969 4.50 -11.56 10.19
C GLN A 969 4.27 -11.90 8.71
N THR A 970 3.71 -13.08 8.43
CA THR A 970 3.45 -13.52 7.03
C THR A 970 2.01 -13.22 6.62
N LYS A 971 1.08 -13.21 7.58
CA LYS A 971 -0.33 -12.83 7.35
C LYS A 971 -0.50 -11.36 6.94
N GLU A 972 0.29 -10.44 7.49
CA GLU A 972 0.19 -9.02 7.14
C GLU A 972 0.51 -8.75 5.66
N LYS A 973 1.44 -9.48 5.05
CA LYS A 973 1.82 -9.24 3.64
C LYS A 973 0.78 -9.75 2.63
N ALA A 974 0.23 -10.93 2.80
CA ALA A 974 -0.71 -11.52 1.85
C ALA A 974 -2.12 -10.88 1.94
N VAL A 975 -2.56 -10.49 3.15
CA VAL A 975 -3.83 -9.77 3.35
C VAL A 975 -3.73 -8.33 2.86
N GLU A 976 -2.56 -7.72 2.94
CA GLU A 976 -2.32 -6.36 2.46
C GLU A 976 -2.32 -6.27 0.93
N GLU A 977 -1.84 -7.29 0.22
CA GLU A 977 -1.90 -7.33 -1.26
C GLU A 977 -3.32 -7.52 -1.80
N VAL A 978 -4.11 -8.41 -1.22
CA VAL A 978 -5.52 -8.57 -1.61
C VAL A 978 -6.38 -7.37 -1.19
N LYS A 979 -6.11 -6.77 -0.02
CA LYS A 979 -6.72 -5.50 0.41
C LYS A 979 -6.34 -4.32 -0.48
N ASN A 980 -5.11 -4.29 -1.00
CA ASN A 980 -4.66 -3.23 -1.91
C ASN A 980 -5.29 -3.35 -3.29
N LEU A 981 -5.57 -4.54 -3.77
CA LEU A 981 -6.33 -4.78 -5.01
C LEU A 981 -7.80 -4.34 -4.88
N LEU A 982 -8.42 -4.56 -3.72
CA LEU A 982 -9.81 -4.11 -3.46
C LEU A 982 -9.88 -2.63 -3.03
N LYS A 983 -8.88 -2.10 -2.33
CA LYS A 983 -8.76 -0.67 -1.96
C LYS A 983 -8.44 0.24 -3.15
N GLY A 984 -7.85 -0.28 -4.22
CA GLY A 984 -7.68 0.45 -5.48
C GLY A 984 -9.02 0.90 -6.10
N PHE A 985 -10.10 0.22 -5.80
CA PHE A 985 -11.45 0.57 -6.27
C PHE A 985 -12.24 1.47 -5.30
N THR A 986 -11.85 1.57 -4.02
CA THR A 986 -12.61 2.32 -3.02
C THR A 986 -11.87 3.52 -2.39
N ASN A 987 -10.55 3.66 -2.54
CA ASN A 987 -9.73 4.68 -1.87
C ASN A 987 -9.23 5.80 -2.78
N ARG A 988 -10.16 6.48 -3.51
CA ARG A 988 -9.91 7.86 -3.95
C ARG A 988 -10.71 8.88 -3.15
N LYS A 989 -10.98 8.61 -1.86
CA LYS A 989 -11.57 9.58 -0.94
C LYS A 989 -11.14 9.33 0.50
N LYS A 990 -9.85 9.47 0.78
CA LYS A 990 -9.34 9.75 2.13
C LYS A 990 -7.89 10.22 2.03
N SER A 991 -7.70 11.38 1.47
CA SER A 991 -6.57 12.23 1.79
C SER A 991 -7.15 13.62 2.01
N THR A 992 -7.50 13.90 3.23
CA THR A 992 -7.53 15.17 3.97
C THR A 992 -8.50 15.02 5.14
N GLU A 993 -8.01 14.45 6.21
CA GLU A 993 -8.47 14.79 7.56
C GLU A 993 -7.24 14.78 8.44
N THR A 994 -6.73 15.97 8.65
CA THR A 994 -5.75 16.35 9.66
C THR A 994 -6.33 16.08 11.03
N GLU A 995 -5.60 15.34 11.85
CA GLU A 995 -5.89 15.24 13.29
C GLU A 995 -5.79 16.62 13.93
N SER A 996 -6.86 17.07 14.53
CA SER A 996 -6.88 18.19 15.46
C SER A 996 -6.49 17.68 16.86
N PRO A 997 -5.66 18.39 17.61
CA PRO A 997 -5.33 18.01 18.98
C PRO A 997 -6.51 18.23 19.93
N LYS A 998 -6.67 17.32 20.87
CA LYS A 998 -7.63 17.44 21.99
C LYS A 998 -7.25 18.58 22.91
N PRO A 999 -8.20 19.38 23.37
CA PRO A 999 -7.96 20.28 24.49
C PRO A 999 -8.01 19.51 25.84
N GLU A 1000 -7.16 19.88 26.77
CA GLU A 1000 -7.29 19.57 28.20
C GLU A 1000 -8.55 20.22 28.81
#